data_3db582c1c3b014158f7ea145ae4185cd
#
_entry.id   3db582c1c3b014158f7ea145ae4185cd
#
_cell.length_a   1.000
_cell.length_b   1.000
_cell.length_c   1.000
_cell.angle_alpha   90.00
_cell.angle_beta   90.00
_cell.angle_gamma   90.00
#
_symmetry.space_group_name_H-M   'P 1'
#
loop_
_entity.id
_entity.type
_entity.pdbx_description
1 polymer ?
#
loop_
_entity_poly.entity_id
_entity_poly.type
_entity_poly.pdbx_seq_one_letter_code
_entity_poly.pdbx_strand_id
1 'polypeptide(L)'
;MSTRNLNYFFAPESVAIIGATSRAGSVGSVLVDNLVRGRLDAPVFAVNPKRSHVFTLPAYEDVASLPTVPDLAVIATPPDTVPGLIAELGEKGTKAAVVITAGFSGGGHDAGKELQQAMLDAAQPHLLRIIGPNCLGIIIPHVGLNASFAQTDPGPGRVAFVTQSGAVVTAVVDWAKEKGIGFSHLVSLGDMSDVDFGDMLDYLANDREARAILLYIEAVTDARKFMSAARAASRAKPVIVIKAGRFPEGAKAAASHTGAIAGSDEVYDAAFRRAGLLRVFSLDELFNAAETLSKIDVPKGDALAILTNGGGVGVLATDALIEHGGRLSELSPETMVALDGALPSTWSRGNPVDIIGDATAERYRESLEILLQDSNVDAVLILNCPTAISSGTSSAEAVVETAGRRKSVPVFTCWLGGVSAVEPRRIFSRHGIPTYETPHDAVRAISHLITYRRNRISLLEAPSSIPEAFTPDTEHVRQIVEAVLSEDRELLTEVEAKEVLSSYAISTTRQTVAATPDEVGHRAQAFEGPVVLKILSRDITHKSDVGGVALGLQTPEEAQAAARDMLKRVAAARPNAKIDGFVVQEMVSRPNAYELIVGANEDSQFGPAILFGHGGTAVELINDTALGLPPLNMRLAREIMAQTRIYRLLQGFRDRPPVDMDALALTLIKVSQLIVDIGEIKELDVNPLLANESGVIALDARIRVAPFEGHPHRRLAIKPYPKELEEEIKLDDGRALLLRPIKAEDAPSLQAGFSKLTPEEVKLRFFVPMETLDHLMAARLSQINYDREMALILTEPGLPGKTEIYGVAGLSADPNNERAEYALIVRGDMSGMGLGTLLLRRILAYAKARGIREVYGKVLRENRRMLRLCDELGFRTTPDPDDFSVTMTSIALQ
;
A
#
# COMPACT_ATOMS: atom_id res chain seq x y z
N MET A 1 3.60 -16.30 7.80
CA MET A 1 2.86 -17.40 7.24
C MET A 1 1.43 -17.23 7.39
N SER A 2 0.72 -17.10 6.32
CA SER A 2 -0.42 -16.27 6.47
C SER A 2 -1.76 -16.99 6.37
N THR A 3 -1.98 -17.90 5.45
CA THR A 3 -3.32 -18.47 5.25
C THR A 3 -3.51 -19.88 5.77
N ARG A 4 -2.45 -20.50 6.34
CA ARG A 4 -2.55 -21.87 6.87
C ARG A 4 -3.63 -21.94 7.96
N ASN A 5 -4.52 -22.92 7.85
CA ASN A 5 -5.58 -23.20 8.80
C ASN A 5 -6.63 -22.07 8.99
N LEU A 6 -6.59 -20.96 8.22
CA LEU A 6 -7.59 -19.91 8.34
C LEU A 6 -8.98 -20.33 7.92
N ASN A 7 -9.10 -21.29 7.00
CA ASN A 7 -10.39 -21.86 6.61
C ASN A 7 -11.19 -22.43 7.78
N TYR A 8 -10.53 -22.93 8.83
CA TYR A 8 -11.19 -23.44 10.03
C TYR A 8 -11.88 -22.37 10.88
N PHE A 9 -11.50 -21.07 10.71
CA PHE A 9 -12.26 -19.97 11.30
C PHE A 9 -13.56 -19.70 10.55
N PHE A 10 -13.56 -19.83 9.22
CA PHE A 10 -14.60 -19.26 8.37
C PHE A 10 -15.58 -20.30 7.81
N ALA A 11 -15.20 -21.57 7.82
CA ALA A 11 -16.04 -22.68 7.43
C ALA A 11 -15.73 -23.93 8.31
N PRO A 12 -15.93 -23.83 9.65
CA PRO A 12 -15.67 -24.96 10.55
C PRO A 12 -16.74 -26.05 10.41
N GLU A 13 -16.35 -27.29 10.43
CA GLU A 13 -17.25 -28.46 10.48
C GLU A 13 -17.65 -28.85 11.93
N SER A 14 -17.04 -28.22 12.93
CA SER A 14 -17.38 -28.35 14.36
C SER A 14 -16.87 -27.18 15.19
N VAL A 15 -17.63 -26.77 16.20
CA VAL A 15 -17.28 -25.62 17.08
C VAL A 15 -17.38 -26.04 18.55
N ALA A 16 -16.37 -25.65 19.35
CA ALA A 16 -16.41 -25.77 20.81
C ALA A 16 -16.41 -24.37 21.47
N ILE A 17 -17.27 -24.14 22.44
CA ILE A 17 -17.32 -22.94 23.26
C ILE A 17 -16.76 -23.24 24.65
N ILE A 18 -15.59 -22.70 24.98
CA ILE A 18 -14.92 -22.91 26.25
C ILE A 18 -15.22 -21.74 27.17
N GLY A 19 -15.85 -22.00 28.32
CA GLY A 19 -16.44 -20.98 29.18
C GLY A 19 -17.92 -20.72 28.89
N ALA A 20 -18.58 -21.65 28.15
CA ALA A 20 -20.03 -21.61 27.94
C ALA A 20 -20.79 -21.62 29.26
N THR A 21 -21.82 -20.78 29.37
CA THR A 21 -22.63 -20.66 30.61
C THR A 21 -24.04 -20.19 30.30
N SER A 22 -25.01 -20.54 31.15
CA SER A 22 -26.38 -20.04 31.11
C SER A 22 -26.57 -18.81 31.98
N ARG A 23 -25.51 -18.20 32.54
CA ARG A 23 -25.61 -16.98 33.35
C ARG A 23 -25.92 -15.78 32.43
N ALA A 24 -27.13 -15.23 32.55
CA ALA A 24 -27.56 -14.08 31.77
C ALA A 24 -26.56 -12.89 31.86
N GLY A 25 -26.31 -12.23 30.73
CA GLY A 25 -25.44 -11.06 30.64
C GLY A 25 -23.94 -11.36 30.69
N SER A 26 -23.55 -12.65 30.62
CA SER A 26 -22.13 -13.04 30.48
C SER A 26 -21.78 -13.30 29.01
N VAL A 27 -20.52 -13.07 28.65
CA VAL A 27 -20.00 -13.31 27.31
C VAL A 27 -20.26 -14.74 26.85
N GLY A 28 -19.97 -15.74 27.71
CA GLY A 28 -20.20 -17.14 27.37
C GLY A 28 -21.67 -17.49 27.14
N SER A 29 -22.62 -16.76 27.76
CA SER A 29 -24.05 -16.94 27.51
C SER A 29 -24.45 -16.36 26.15
N VAL A 30 -23.96 -15.18 25.80
CA VAL A 30 -24.23 -14.54 24.51
C VAL A 30 -23.64 -15.33 23.36
N LEU A 31 -22.42 -15.85 23.51
CA LEU A 31 -21.78 -16.71 22.51
C LEU A 31 -22.61 -17.96 22.18
N VAL A 32 -23.10 -18.66 23.21
CA VAL A 32 -23.96 -19.82 23.00
C VAL A 32 -25.25 -19.43 22.27
N ASP A 33 -25.90 -18.37 22.69
CA ASP A 33 -27.13 -17.88 22.07
C ASP A 33 -26.92 -17.46 20.60
N ASN A 34 -25.83 -16.75 20.30
CA ASN A 34 -25.50 -16.31 18.95
C ASN A 34 -25.17 -17.50 18.02
N LEU A 35 -24.36 -18.47 18.48
CA LEU A 35 -24.04 -19.67 17.69
C LEU A 35 -25.26 -20.52 17.41
N VAL A 36 -26.17 -20.68 18.38
CA VAL A 36 -27.41 -21.43 18.19
C VAL A 36 -28.37 -20.69 17.25
N ARG A 37 -28.50 -19.37 17.37
CA ARG A 37 -29.32 -18.53 16.47
C ARG A 37 -28.79 -18.45 15.05
N GLY A 38 -27.47 -18.47 14.88
CA GLY A 38 -26.81 -18.37 13.58
C GLY A 38 -27.14 -19.50 12.61
N ARG A 39 -27.65 -20.64 13.11
CA ARG A 39 -28.01 -21.83 12.32
C ARG A 39 -26.85 -22.43 11.53
N LEU A 40 -25.66 -22.44 12.16
CA LEU A 40 -24.49 -23.15 11.60
C LEU A 40 -24.87 -24.62 11.38
N ASP A 41 -24.62 -25.13 10.17
CA ASP A 41 -24.83 -26.55 9.85
C ASP A 41 -23.62 -27.40 10.30
N ALA A 42 -23.28 -27.29 11.59
CA ALA A 42 -22.21 -28.03 12.23
C ALA A 42 -22.47 -28.19 13.72
N PRO A 43 -21.99 -29.30 14.36
CA PRO A 43 -22.15 -29.50 15.79
C PRO A 43 -21.44 -28.44 16.61
N VAL A 44 -22.15 -27.94 17.64
CA VAL A 44 -21.65 -27.00 18.62
C VAL A 44 -21.58 -27.68 19.98
N PHE A 45 -20.40 -27.64 20.60
CA PHE A 45 -20.15 -28.25 21.90
C PHE A 45 -19.91 -27.15 22.95
N ALA A 46 -20.57 -27.29 24.11
CA ALA A 46 -20.28 -26.41 25.25
C ALA A 46 -19.26 -27.09 26.19
N VAL A 47 -18.24 -26.34 26.65
CA VAL A 47 -17.31 -26.84 27.69
C VAL A 47 -17.55 -26.04 28.96
N ASN A 48 -17.96 -26.75 30.03
CA ASN A 48 -18.19 -26.18 31.35
C ASN A 48 -18.00 -27.26 32.43
N PRO A 49 -17.00 -27.13 33.35
CA PRO A 49 -16.68 -28.13 34.34
C PRO A 49 -17.75 -28.33 35.43
N LYS A 50 -18.80 -27.52 35.48
CA LYS A 50 -19.80 -27.49 36.54
C LYS A 50 -21.22 -27.87 36.06
N ARG A 51 -21.42 -28.10 34.75
CA ARG A 51 -22.74 -28.26 34.15
C ARG A 51 -22.75 -29.38 33.11
N SER A 52 -23.82 -30.17 33.06
CA SER A 52 -24.04 -31.17 32.00
C SER A 52 -24.75 -30.57 30.77
N HIS A 53 -25.34 -29.39 30.88
CA HIS A 53 -26.01 -28.66 29.80
C HIS A 53 -25.85 -27.16 30.00
N VAL A 54 -25.70 -26.46 28.90
CA VAL A 54 -25.78 -25.00 28.83
C VAL A 54 -26.84 -24.65 27.78
N PHE A 55 -27.97 -24.07 28.21
CA PHE A 55 -29.19 -23.98 27.41
C PHE A 55 -29.59 -25.37 26.82
N THR A 56 -29.70 -25.47 25.51
CA THR A 56 -30.04 -26.71 24.80
C THR A 56 -28.83 -27.55 24.41
N LEU A 57 -27.61 -27.04 24.62
CA LEU A 57 -26.39 -27.71 24.25
C LEU A 57 -25.91 -28.69 25.36
N PRO A 58 -25.47 -29.94 25.04
CA PRO A 58 -24.77 -30.77 25.96
C PRO A 58 -23.43 -30.11 26.34
N ALA A 59 -23.10 -30.14 27.62
CA ALA A 59 -21.84 -29.56 28.10
C ALA A 59 -20.91 -30.67 28.61
N TYR A 60 -19.66 -30.52 28.26
CA TYR A 60 -18.55 -31.40 28.61
C TYR A 60 -17.68 -30.76 29.67
N GLU A 61 -17.07 -31.58 30.54
CA GLU A 61 -16.30 -31.09 31.68
C GLU A 61 -15.03 -30.34 31.23
N ASP A 62 -14.35 -30.90 30.22
CA ASP A 62 -13.08 -30.37 29.69
C ASP A 62 -12.97 -30.60 28.19
N VAL A 63 -11.86 -30.16 27.59
CA VAL A 63 -11.56 -30.33 26.16
C VAL A 63 -11.34 -31.81 25.83
N ALA A 64 -10.74 -32.59 26.73
CA ALA A 64 -10.45 -34.01 26.52
C ALA A 64 -11.72 -34.85 26.36
N SER A 65 -12.78 -34.51 27.11
CA SER A 65 -14.08 -35.21 27.09
C SER A 65 -14.97 -34.91 25.87
N LEU A 66 -14.61 -33.96 25.03
CA LEU A 66 -15.33 -33.67 23.77
C LEU A 66 -15.38 -34.90 22.86
N PRO A 67 -16.54 -35.23 22.24
CA PRO A 67 -16.74 -36.42 21.45
C PRO A 67 -15.95 -36.43 20.13
N THR A 68 -15.60 -35.26 19.61
CA THR A 68 -14.82 -35.07 18.38
C THR A 68 -13.80 -33.99 18.58
N VAL A 69 -12.83 -33.89 17.67
CA VAL A 69 -11.91 -32.76 17.60
C VAL A 69 -12.66 -31.55 17.06
N PRO A 70 -12.78 -30.42 17.81
CA PRO A 70 -13.40 -29.24 17.25
C PRO A 70 -12.44 -28.56 16.25
N ASP A 71 -12.95 -28.16 15.09
CA ASP A 71 -12.20 -27.37 14.13
C ASP A 71 -11.90 -26.00 14.68
N LEU A 72 -12.93 -25.38 15.28
CA LEU A 72 -12.89 -24.04 15.88
C LEU A 72 -13.20 -24.10 17.36
N ALA A 73 -12.32 -23.52 18.18
CA ALA A 73 -12.60 -23.26 19.60
C ALA A 73 -12.85 -21.76 19.83
N VAL A 74 -13.89 -21.42 20.61
CA VAL A 74 -14.16 -20.04 21.05
C VAL A 74 -13.96 -19.98 22.56
N ILE A 75 -12.97 -19.20 23.02
CA ILE A 75 -12.52 -19.18 24.41
C ILE A 75 -12.96 -17.89 25.08
N ALA A 76 -13.73 -18.02 26.16
CA ALA A 76 -14.23 -16.93 27.01
C ALA A 76 -14.05 -17.26 28.51
N THR A 77 -12.83 -17.64 28.89
CA THR A 77 -12.41 -17.99 30.26
C THR A 77 -11.42 -16.94 30.80
N PRO A 78 -11.06 -16.94 32.08
CA PRO A 78 -10.02 -16.04 32.61
C PRO A 78 -8.68 -16.19 31.87
N PRO A 79 -7.91 -15.08 31.72
CA PRO A 79 -6.72 -15.05 30.86
C PRO A 79 -5.63 -16.05 31.25
N ASP A 80 -5.44 -16.30 32.54
CA ASP A 80 -4.48 -17.28 33.09
C ASP A 80 -4.75 -18.74 32.67
N THR A 81 -5.99 -19.04 32.29
CA THR A 81 -6.36 -20.40 31.84
C THR A 81 -6.12 -20.63 30.34
N VAL A 82 -5.95 -19.56 29.56
CA VAL A 82 -5.94 -19.65 28.09
C VAL A 82 -4.74 -20.45 27.56
N PRO A 83 -3.49 -20.26 28.01
CA PRO A 83 -2.36 -21.04 27.49
C PRO A 83 -2.53 -22.55 27.68
N GLY A 84 -3.04 -22.99 28.84
CA GLY A 84 -3.32 -24.41 29.12
C GLY A 84 -4.41 -24.95 28.20
N LEU A 85 -5.49 -24.20 27.98
CA LEU A 85 -6.56 -24.61 27.07
C LEU A 85 -6.10 -24.67 25.60
N ILE A 86 -5.22 -23.76 25.17
CA ILE A 86 -4.63 -23.83 23.82
C ILE A 86 -3.74 -25.06 23.66
N ALA A 87 -2.97 -25.43 24.67
CA ALA A 87 -2.19 -26.67 24.66
C ALA A 87 -3.11 -27.92 24.54
N GLU A 88 -4.14 -28.03 25.37
CA GLU A 88 -5.11 -29.15 25.32
C GLU A 88 -5.83 -29.24 23.97
N LEU A 89 -6.25 -28.08 23.40
CA LEU A 89 -6.87 -28.03 22.08
C LEU A 89 -5.90 -28.47 20.99
N GLY A 90 -4.65 -28.02 21.05
CA GLY A 90 -3.60 -28.37 20.11
C GLY A 90 -3.29 -29.86 20.14
N GLU A 91 -3.13 -30.47 21.33
CA GLU A 91 -2.93 -31.88 21.53
C GLU A 91 -4.11 -32.72 21.01
N LYS A 92 -5.34 -32.20 21.16
CA LYS A 92 -6.54 -32.84 20.62
C LYS A 92 -6.61 -32.77 19.09
N GLY A 93 -5.93 -31.79 18.47
CA GLY A 93 -5.84 -31.61 17.02
C GLY A 93 -6.60 -30.44 16.44
N THR A 94 -7.17 -29.55 17.28
CA THR A 94 -7.86 -28.30 16.89
C THR A 94 -6.94 -27.40 16.07
N LYS A 95 -7.48 -26.72 15.05
CA LYS A 95 -6.70 -25.90 14.11
C LYS A 95 -6.92 -24.39 14.26
N ALA A 96 -8.05 -23.98 14.84
CA ALA A 96 -8.40 -22.57 14.98
C ALA A 96 -8.97 -22.27 16.37
N ALA A 97 -8.57 -21.12 16.96
CA ALA A 97 -9.12 -20.64 18.23
C ALA A 97 -9.41 -19.13 18.14
N VAL A 98 -10.60 -18.72 18.55
CA VAL A 98 -10.96 -17.32 18.78
C VAL A 98 -10.91 -17.06 20.27
N VAL A 99 -9.97 -16.22 20.69
CA VAL A 99 -9.77 -15.85 22.10
C VAL A 99 -10.45 -14.51 22.38
N ILE A 100 -11.67 -14.58 22.93
CA ILE A 100 -12.47 -13.40 23.29
C ILE A 100 -11.88 -12.68 24.52
N THR A 101 -11.26 -13.46 25.38
CA THR A 101 -10.73 -13.05 26.68
C THR A 101 -9.82 -11.83 26.55
N ALA A 102 -10.11 -10.78 27.33
CA ALA A 102 -9.26 -9.60 27.52
C ALA A 102 -8.34 -9.80 28.75
N GLY A 103 -7.37 -8.88 28.92
CA GLY A 103 -6.49 -8.89 30.09
C GLY A 103 -5.04 -9.32 29.83
N PHE A 104 -4.69 -9.53 28.57
CA PHE A 104 -3.31 -9.79 28.14
C PHE A 104 -2.47 -8.52 28.06
N SER A 105 -3.11 -7.35 27.95
CA SER A 105 -2.45 -6.04 27.91
C SER A 105 -2.50 -5.26 29.24
N GLY A 106 -3.24 -5.72 30.23
CA GLY A 106 -3.51 -4.99 31.48
C GLY A 106 -3.02 -5.71 32.72
N GLY A 107 -2.12 -5.15 33.47
CA GLY A 107 -1.68 -5.71 34.75
C GLY A 107 -0.17 -5.59 35.02
N GLY A 108 0.50 -4.65 34.41
CA GLY A 108 1.95 -4.50 34.37
C GLY A 108 2.48 -5.09 33.05
N HIS A 109 3.23 -4.27 32.33
CA HIS A 109 3.62 -4.56 30.94
C HIS A 109 4.28 -5.93 30.68
N ASP A 110 4.88 -6.53 31.69
CA ASP A 110 5.65 -7.77 31.54
C ASP A 110 4.78 -9.05 31.70
N ALA A 111 3.91 -9.10 32.70
CA ALA A 111 3.08 -10.29 32.96
C ALA A 111 2.08 -10.59 31.82
N GLY A 112 1.50 -9.57 31.20
CA GLY A 112 0.60 -9.71 30.07
C GLY A 112 1.31 -10.24 28.81
N LYS A 113 2.51 -9.77 28.54
CA LYS A 113 3.35 -10.25 27.43
C LYS A 113 3.81 -11.69 27.63
N GLU A 114 4.19 -12.05 28.85
CA GLU A 114 4.55 -13.43 29.20
C GLU A 114 3.39 -14.39 28.96
N LEU A 115 2.19 -14.00 29.36
CA LEU A 115 0.98 -14.78 29.15
C LEU A 115 0.63 -14.92 27.67
N GLN A 116 0.77 -13.85 26.91
CA GLN A 116 0.60 -13.86 25.44
C GLN A 116 1.62 -14.78 24.78
N GLN A 117 2.89 -14.72 25.18
CA GLN A 117 3.93 -15.58 24.65
C GLN A 117 3.66 -17.04 25.00
N ALA A 118 3.26 -17.35 26.22
CA ALA A 118 2.91 -18.72 26.64
C ALA A 118 1.74 -19.29 25.82
N MET A 119 0.75 -18.47 25.48
CA MET A 119 -0.35 -18.85 24.57
C MET A 119 0.16 -19.19 23.17
N LEU A 120 1.05 -18.39 22.61
CA LEU A 120 1.66 -18.61 21.29
C LEU A 120 2.56 -19.85 21.28
N ASP A 121 3.36 -20.05 22.31
CA ASP A 121 4.23 -21.21 22.45
C ASP A 121 3.43 -22.51 22.55
N ALA A 122 2.28 -22.48 23.20
CA ALA A 122 1.36 -23.61 23.28
C ALA A 122 0.69 -23.94 21.91
N ALA A 123 0.42 -22.92 21.10
CA ALA A 123 -0.23 -23.09 19.79
C ALA A 123 0.73 -23.58 18.70
N GLN A 124 1.98 -23.12 18.72
CA GLN A 124 2.97 -23.30 17.66
C GLN A 124 3.23 -24.79 17.29
N PRO A 125 3.43 -25.74 18.22
CA PRO A 125 3.73 -27.13 17.90
C PRO A 125 2.60 -27.81 17.10
N HIS A 126 1.36 -27.33 17.28
CA HIS A 126 0.15 -27.91 16.69
C HIS A 126 -0.31 -27.16 15.45
N LEU A 127 0.37 -26.06 15.08
CA LEU A 127 -0.04 -25.13 14.03
C LEU A 127 -1.47 -24.60 14.22
N LEU A 128 -1.90 -24.47 15.49
CA LEU A 128 -3.17 -23.91 15.88
C LEU A 128 -3.10 -22.39 15.69
N ARG A 129 -4.06 -21.85 14.94
CA ARG A 129 -4.10 -20.40 14.66
C ARG A 129 -5.03 -19.70 15.64
N ILE A 130 -4.68 -18.47 16.00
CA ILE A 130 -5.40 -17.69 17.02
C ILE A 130 -5.85 -16.33 16.46
N ILE A 131 -7.16 -16.06 16.55
CA ILE A 131 -7.72 -14.68 16.41
C ILE A 131 -7.93 -14.13 17.82
N GLY A 132 -7.49 -12.90 18.05
CA GLY A 132 -7.47 -12.26 19.36
C GLY A 132 -6.07 -12.26 19.99
N PRO A 133 -5.96 -12.23 21.29
CA PRO A 133 -7.01 -12.07 22.33
C PRO A 133 -7.71 -10.70 22.30
N ASN A 134 -8.60 -10.45 23.27
CA ASN A 134 -9.27 -9.15 23.41
C ASN A 134 -10.07 -8.74 22.15
N CYS A 135 -10.84 -9.66 21.58
CA CYS A 135 -11.61 -9.44 20.37
C CYS A 135 -13.12 -9.67 20.61
N LEU A 136 -13.96 -9.13 19.72
CA LEU A 136 -15.41 -9.39 19.75
C LEU A 136 -15.73 -10.82 19.28
N GLY A 137 -14.91 -11.39 18.41
CA GLY A 137 -15.12 -12.65 17.72
C GLY A 137 -15.30 -12.49 16.21
N ILE A 138 -15.90 -13.49 15.60
CA ILE A 138 -16.10 -13.57 14.15
C ILE A 138 -17.56 -13.86 13.80
N ILE A 139 -18.04 -13.31 12.66
CA ILE A 139 -19.37 -13.56 12.13
C ILE A 139 -19.24 -13.83 10.62
N ILE A 140 -19.76 -14.97 10.18
CA ILE A 140 -19.74 -15.41 8.78
C ILE A 140 -21.16 -15.74 8.37
N PRO A 141 -21.93 -14.77 7.87
CA PRO A 141 -23.37 -14.92 7.64
C PRO A 141 -23.73 -16.00 6.62
N HIS A 142 -22.89 -16.25 5.62
CA HIS A 142 -23.16 -17.25 4.58
C HIS A 142 -23.22 -18.68 5.10
N VAL A 143 -22.41 -19.00 6.14
CA VAL A 143 -22.42 -20.34 6.76
C VAL A 143 -23.21 -20.37 8.05
N GLY A 144 -23.83 -19.25 8.44
CA GLY A 144 -24.60 -19.16 9.68
C GLY A 144 -23.75 -19.16 10.96
N LEU A 145 -22.45 -18.84 10.86
CA LEU A 145 -21.54 -18.76 12.01
C LEU A 145 -21.60 -17.38 12.65
N ASN A 146 -22.03 -17.31 13.91
CA ASN A 146 -21.87 -16.13 14.75
C ASN A 146 -21.15 -16.50 16.07
N ALA A 147 -19.82 -16.59 15.98
CA ALA A 147 -18.92 -16.84 17.10
C ALA A 147 -18.45 -15.51 17.72
N SER A 148 -19.42 -14.66 18.09
CA SER A 148 -19.19 -13.32 18.69
C SER A 148 -20.18 -13.03 19.80
N PHE A 149 -19.91 -11.96 20.56
CA PHE A 149 -20.89 -11.41 21.50
C PHE A 149 -21.58 -10.14 20.99
N ALA A 150 -21.74 -10.00 19.67
CA ALA A 150 -22.54 -8.93 19.05
C ALA A 150 -24.02 -9.05 19.42
N GLN A 151 -24.75 -7.89 19.47
CA GLN A 151 -26.18 -7.89 19.83
C GLN A 151 -27.10 -8.37 18.72
N THR A 152 -26.70 -8.21 17.45
CA THR A 152 -27.51 -8.48 16.27
C THR A 152 -26.73 -9.24 15.22
N ASP A 153 -27.46 -10.02 14.41
CA ASP A 153 -26.87 -10.73 13.28
C ASP A 153 -26.92 -9.83 12.02
N PRO A 154 -25.78 -9.64 11.33
CA PRO A 154 -25.78 -8.97 10.02
C PRO A 154 -26.32 -9.92 8.95
N GLY A 155 -26.95 -9.36 7.91
CA GLY A 155 -27.35 -10.14 6.73
C GLY A 155 -26.15 -10.59 5.90
N PRO A 156 -26.33 -11.68 5.09
CA PRO A 156 -25.32 -12.09 4.13
C PRO A 156 -25.11 -11.06 3.04
N GLY A 157 -23.87 -10.87 2.60
CA GLY A 157 -23.49 -9.94 1.57
C GLY A 157 -22.07 -10.16 1.09
N ARG A 158 -21.47 -9.17 0.43
CA ARG A 158 -20.19 -9.33 -0.24
C ARG A 158 -19.10 -8.41 0.27
N VAL A 159 -19.29 -7.82 1.43
CA VAL A 159 -18.31 -6.93 2.07
C VAL A 159 -17.65 -7.68 3.22
N ALA A 160 -16.33 -7.77 3.23
CA ALA A 160 -15.56 -8.23 4.37
C ALA A 160 -15.15 -7.03 5.22
N PHE A 161 -15.39 -7.08 6.52
CA PHE A 161 -14.95 -6.06 7.46
C PHE A 161 -14.01 -6.66 8.50
N VAL A 162 -12.78 -6.17 8.55
CA VAL A 162 -11.72 -6.61 9.47
C VAL A 162 -11.29 -5.43 10.32
N THR A 163 -11.35 -5.58 11.63
CA THR A 163 -11.11 -4.49 12.57
C THR A 163 -10.32 -4.95 13.79
N GLN A 164 -9.49 -4.06 14.34
CA GLN A 164 -8.91 -4.27 15.66
C GLN A 164 -9.94 -4.04 16.77
N SER A 165 -10.85 -3.09 16.59
CA SER A 165 -11.81 -2.68 17.62
C SER A 165 -13.07 -3.55 17.61
N GLY A 166 -13.33 -4.25 18.71
CA GLY A 166 -14.59 -5.00 18.92
C GLY A 166 -15.82 -4.08 18.99
N ALA A 167 -15.72 -2.94 19.65
CA ALA A 167 -16.83 -2.00 19.78
C ALA A 167 -17.29 -1.41 18.43
N VAL A 168 -16.37 -1.21 17.50
CA VAL A 168 -16.70 -0.71 16.16
C VAL A 168 -17.53 -1.73 15.39
N VAL A 169 -17.30 -3.04 15.56
CA VAL A 169 -18.12 -4.09 14.90
C VAL A 169 -19.59 -3.97 15.30
N THR A 170 -19.87 -3.81 16.59
CA THR A 170 -21.27 -3.77 17.08
C THR A 170 -22.04 -2.57 16.50
N ALA A 171 -21.42 -1.40 16.46
CA ALA A 171 -22.02 -0.21 15.85
C ALA A 171 -22.22 -0.36 14.34
N VAL A 172 -21.23 -0.95 13.68
CA VAL A 172 -21.26 -1.23 12.22
C VAL A 172 -22.37 -2.20 11.83
N VAL A 173 -22.57 -3.26 12.59
CA VAL A 173 -23.62 -4.25 12.33
C VAL A 173 -25.00 -3.64 12.45
N ASP A 174 -25.22 -2.82 13.49
CA ASP A 174 -26.50 -2.15 13.72
C ASP A 174 -26.83 -1.15 12.60
N TRP A 175 -25.87 -0.32 12.26
CA TRP A 175 -25.98 0.67 11.19
C TRP A 175 -26.16 0.03 9.79
N ALA A 176 -25.42 -1.04 9.49
CA ALA A 176 -25.49 -1.76 8.21
C ALA A 176 -26.85 -2.42 7.99
N LYS A 177 -27.49 -2.88 9.07
CA LYS A 177 -28.83 -3.46 9.01
C LYS A 177 -29.87 -2.44 8.59
N GLU A 178 -29.79 -1.21 9.08
CA GLU A 178 -30.68 -0.11 8.68
C GLU A 178 -30.52 0.22 7.18
N LYS A 179 -29.26 0.21 6.69
CA LYS A 179 -28.95 0.51 5.29
C LYS A 179 -29.05 -0.69 4.34
N GLY A 180 -29.39 -1.88 4.85
CA GLY A 180 -29.50 -3.09 4.05
C GLY A 180 -28.15 -3.59 3.49
N ILE A 181 -27.05 -3.27 4.17
CA ILE A 181 -25.70 -3.73 3.80
C ILE A 181 -25.45 -5.09 4.46
N GLY A 182 -25.14 -6.10 3.64
CA GLY A 182 -24.75 -7.43 4.11
C GLY A 182 -23.24 -7.64 4.07
N PHE A 183 -22.77 -8.62 4.87
CA PHE A 183 -21.36 -8.95 4.98
C PHE A 183 -21.07 -10.38 4.54
N SER A 184 -19.86 -10.58 3.99
CA SER A 184 -19.29 -11.92 3.82
C SER A 184 -18.57 -12.37 5.10
N HIS A 185 -17.76 -11.49 5.65
CA HIS A 185 -16.96 -11.71 6.84
C HIS A 185 -17.00 -10.48 7.73
N LEU A 186 -17.14 -10.69 9.03
CA LEU A 186 -16.91 -9.69 10.07
C LEU A 186 -15.91 -10.31 11.06
N VAL A 187 -14.73 -9.71 11.16
CA VAL A 187 -13.63 -10.26 11.95
C VAL A 187 -13.06 -9.17 12.87
N SER A 188 -13.17 -9.40 14.16
CA SER A 188 -12.48 -8.59 15.17
C SER A 188 -11.17 -9.25 15.52
N LEU A 189 -10.04 -8.61 15.21
CA LEU A 189 -8.70 -9.18 15.43
C LEU A 189 -8.18 -8.95 16.85
N GLY A 190 -8.71 -7.96 17.58
CA GLY A 190 -8.22 -7.61 18.91
C GLY A 190 -6.74 -7.25 18.92
N ASP A 191 -5.97 -7.88 19.80
CA ASP A 191 -4.54 -7.59 20.01
C ASP A 191 -3.64 -8.19 18.91
N MET A 192 -4.17 -8.98 17.97
CA MET A 192 -3.45 -9.57 16.82
C MET A 192 -2.17 -10.33 17.21
N SER A 193 -2.27 -11.22 18.19
CA SER A 193 -1.11 -11.97 18.68
C SER A 193 -0.54 -12.95 17.64
N ASP A 194 -1.41 -13.58 16.82
CA ASP A 194 -1.02 -14.49 15.73
C ASP A 194 -1.61 -14.02 14.38
N VAL A 195 -2.94 -14.08 14.23
CA VAL A 195 -3.60 -13.65 13.00
C VAL A 195 -3.72 -12.13 12.99
N ASP A 196 -3.16 -11.50 11.95
CA ASP A 196 -3.15 -10.05 11.76
C ASP A 196 -3.82 -9.63 10.44
N PHE A 197 -3.75 -8.32 10.12
CA PHE A 197 -4.29 -7.78 8.86
C PHE A 197 -3.64 -8.39 7.62
N GLY A 198 -2.36 -8.75 7.67
CA GLY A 198 -1.68 -9.39 6.55
C GLY A 198 -2.26 -10.76 6.23
N ASP A 199 -2.51 -11.59 7.25
CA ASP A 199 -3.15 -12.90 7.09
C ASP A 199 -4.57 -12.78 6.53
N MET A 200 -5.35 -11.83 7.06
CA MET A 200 -6.71 -11.60 6.62
C MET A 200 -6.77 -11.08 5.17
N LEU A 201 -5.88 -10.17 4.80
CA LEU A 201 -5.80 -9.66 3.44
C LEU A 201 -5.44 -10.76 2.45
N ASP A 202 -4.51 -11.65 2.79
CA ASP A 202 -4.13 -12.78 1.96
C ASP A 202 -5.27 -13.79 1.79
N TYR A 203 -6.00 -14.06 2.85
CA TYR A 203 -7.16 -14.94 2.80
C TYR A 203 -8.27 -14.33 1.93
N LEU A 204 -8.67 -13.10 2.25
CA LEU A 204 -9.79 -12.41 1.61
C LEU A 204 -9.49 -12.02 0.15
N ALA A 205 -8.23 -11.85 -0.24
CA ALA A 205 -7.86 -11.60 -1.63
C ALA A 205 -8.35 -12.70 -2.58
N ASN A 206 -8.32 -13.96 -2.12
CA ASN A 206 -8.70 -15.14 -2.88
C ASN A 206 -10.13 -15.62 -2.59
N ASP A 207 -10.78 -15.11 -1.55
CA ASP A 207 -12.14 -15.49 -1.18
C ASP A 207 -13.15 -15.01 -2.25
N ARG A 208 -14.10 -15.88 -2.64
CA ARG A 208 -15.08 -15.58 -3.70
C ARG A 208 -16.29 -14.80 -3.19
N GLU A 209 -16.57 -14.87 -1.91
CA GLU A 209 -17.72 -14.22 -1.29
C GLU A 209 -17.45 -12.73 -1.02
N ALA A 210 -16.21 -12.38 -0.69
CA ALA A 210 -15.80 -10.99 -0.48
C ALA A 210 -15.51 -10.28 -1.81
N ARG A 211 -16.24 -9.24 -2.14
CA ARG A 211 -15.98 -8.33 -3.28
C ARG A 211 -15.22 -7.08 -2.90
N ALA A 212 -15.34 -6.64 -1.67
CA ALA A 212 -14.61 -5.50 -1.11
C ALA A 212 -14.15 -5.83 0.30
N ILE A 213 -13.01 -5.29 0.70
CA ILE A 213 -12.41 -5.47 2.03
C ILE A 213 -12.35 -4.11 2.71
N LEU A 214 -12.93 -4.02 3.91
CA LEU A 214 -12.87 -2.84 4.77
C LEU A 214 -11.96 -3.12 5.94
N LEU A 215 -11.07 -2.17 6.23
CA LEU A 215 -10.13 -2.27 7.33
C LEU A 215 -10.30 -1.10 8.31
N TYR A 216 -10.40 -1.41 9.58
CA TYR A 216 -10.25 -0.42 10.66
C TYR A 216 -8.96 -0.73 11.41
N ILE A 217 -7.95 0.10 11.24
CA ILE A 217 -6.59 -0.12 11.71
C ILE A 217 -6.23 0.89 12.80
N GLU A 218 -5.76 0.40 13.94
CA GLU A 218 -5.12 1.20 14.98
C GLU A 218 -3.59 1.13 14.86
N ALA A 219 -3.05 -0.08 14.64
CA ALA A 219 -1.64 -0.33 14.39
C ALA A 219 -1.43 -1.54 13.47
N VAL A 220 -0.30 -1.58 12.78
CA VAL A 220 0.18 -2.73 11.99
C VAL A 220 1.25 -3.44 12.80
N THR A 221 1.21 -4.77 12.88
CA THR A 221 2.17 -5.58 13.65
C THR A 221 3.45 -5.88 12.87
N ASP A 222 3.30 -6.29 11.60
CA ASP A 222 4.39 -6.56 10.67
C ASP A 222 4.15 -5.78 9.37
N ALA A 223 4.87 -4.68 9.22
CA ALA A 223 4.72 -3.78 8.07
C ALA A 223 5.01 -4.47 6.74
N ARG A 224 6.01 -5.36 6.69
CA ARG A 224 6.40 -6.04 5.46
C ARG A 224 5.36 -7.05 5.02
N LYS A 225 4.85 -7.85 5.94
CA LYS A 225 3.75 -8.79 5.72
C LYS A 225 2.49 -8.04 5.28
N PHE A 226 2.14 -6.96 5.99
CA PHE A 226 1.02 -6.09 5.66
C PHE A 226 1.14 -5.52 4.24
N MET A 227 2.27 -4.88 3.90
CA MET A 227 2.49 -4.28 2.58
C MET A 227 2.43 -5.31 1.45
N SER A 228 3.00 -6.48 1.68
CA SER A 228 2.97 -7.59 0.72
C SER A 228 1.53 -8.08 0.46
N ALA A 229 0.77 -8.33 1.53
CA ALA A 229 -0.61 -8.80 1.46
C ALA A 229 -1.57 -7.72 0.92
N ALA A 230 -1.41 -6.46 1.37
CA ALA A 230 -2.23 -5.34 0.94
C ALA A 230 -2.09 -5.06 -0.57
N ARG A 231 -0.86 -5.11 -1.10
CA ARG A 231 -0.63 -4.98 -2.55
C ARG A 231 -1.26 -6.14 -3.35
N ALA A 232 -1.18 -7.37 -2.85
CA ALA A 232 -1.81 -8.52 -3.49
C ALA A 232 -3.35 -8.39 -3.46
N ALA A 233 -3.92 -8.01 -2.33
CA ALA A 233 -5.37 -7.83 -2.18
C ALA A 233 -5.90 -6.67 -3.04
N SER A 234 -5.21 -5.51 -3.06
CA SER A 234 -5.62 -4.34 -3.85
C SER A 234 -5.59 -4.57 -5.36
N ARG A 235 -4.73 -5.49 -5.84
CA ARG A 235 -4.75 -5.94 -7.25
C ARG A 235 -5.97 -6.78 -7.59
N ALA A 236 -6.49 -7.51 -6.61
CA ALA A 236 -7.63 -8.40 -6.78
C ALA A 236 -8.98 -7.72 -6.53
N LYS A 237 -9.06 -6.89 -5.48
CA LYS A 237 -10.31 -6.32 -4.96
C LYS A 237 -10.10 -4.92 -4.39
N PRO A 238 -11.15 -4.07 -4.30
CA PRO A 238 -11.10 -2.85 -3.52
C PRO A 238 -10.79 -3.13 -2.04
N VAL A 239 -9.74 -2.47 -1.54
CA VAL A 239 -9.41 -2.46 -0.11
C VAL A 239 -9.52 -1.03 0.39
N ILE A 240 -10.45 -0.79 1.32
CA ILE A 240 -10.75 0.52 1.87
C ILE A 240 -10.30 0.52 3.33
N VAL A 241 -9.58 1.56 3.72
CA VAL A 241 -8.96 1.60 5.05
C VAL A 241 -9.23 2.91 5.78
N ILE A 242 -9.60 2.79 7.05
CA ILE A 242 -9.60 3.87 8.02
C ILE A 242 -8.50 3.61 9.05
N LYS A 243 -7.68 4.65 9.33
CA LYS A 243 -6.65 4.62 10.37
C LYS A 243 -7.11 5.47 11.56
N ALA A 244 -7.25 4.85 12.71
CA ALA A 244 -7.52 5.53 13.96
C ALA A 244 -6.22 6.05 14.61
N GLY A 245 -6.31 7.09 15.43
CA GLY A 245 -5.14 7.70 16.07
C GLY A 245 -4.26 8.46 15.09
N ARG A 246 -4.85 9.36 14.29
CA ARG A 246 -4.18 10.16 13.27
C ARG A 246 -3.35 11.31 13.83
N PHE A 247 -3.84 11.92 14.89
CA PHE A 247 -3.22 13.05 15.56
C PHE A 247 -2.52 12.58 16.84
N PRO A 248 -1.54 13.31 17.34
CA PRO A 248 -0.77 12.92 18.54
C PRO A 248 -1.65 12.55 19.75
N GLU A 249 -2.74 13.30 19.98
CA GLU A 249 -3.68 13.04 21.06
C GLU A 249 -4.45 11.72 20.85
N GLY A 250 -4.90 11.48 19.62
CA GLY A 250 -5.57 10.25 19.23
C GLY A 250 -4.63 9.04 19.25
N ALA A 251 -3.38 9.23 18.81
CA ALA A 251 -2.33 8.20 18.86
C ALA A 251 -2.01 7.80 20.29
N LYS A 252 -1.92 8.77 21.21
CA LYS A 252 -1.74 8.52 22.65
C LYS A 252 -2.92 7.75 23.26
N ALA A 253 -4.14 8.08 22.87
CA ALA A 253 -5.34 7.35 23.30
C ALA A 253 -5.33 5.90 22.78
N ALA A 254 -5.00 5.69 21.50
CA ALA A 254 -4.89 4.35 20.90
C ALA A 254 -3.78 3.52 21.58
N ALA A 255 -2.60 4.09 21.79
CA ALA A 255 -1.50 3.43 22.51
C ALA A 255 -1.88 3.03 23.93
N SER A 256 -2.65 3.86 24.64
CA SER A 256 -3.16 3.53 25.99
C SER A 256 -4.18 2.39 25.97
N HIS A 257 -4.91 2.22 24.87
CA HIS A 257 -5.94 1.20 24.70
C HIS A 257 -5.34 -0.15 24.26
N THR A 258 -4.40 -0.14 23.32
CA THR A 258 -3.86 -1.36 22.68
C THR A 258 -2.44 -1.72 23.11
N GLY A 259 -1.75 -0.82 23.83
CA GLY A 259 -0.32 -0.98 24.16
C GLY A 259 0.64 -0.85 22.96
N ALA A 260 0.12 -0.59 21.76
CA ALA A 260 0.92 -0.47 20.55
C ALA A 260 1.46 0.96 20.37
N ILE A 261 2.71 1.07 19.93
CA ILE A 261 3.29 2.36 19.52
C ILE A 261 2.68 2.72 18.16
N ALA A 262 2.02 3.87 18.09
CA ALA A 262 1.49 4.38 16.83
C ALA A 262 2.61 5.01 15.99
N GLY A 263 2.80 4.55 14.75
CA GLY A 263 3.64 5.22 13.76
C GLY A 263 3.02 6.53 13.25
N SER A 264 3.80 7.31 12.50
CA SER A 264 3.32 8.57 11.91
C SER A 264 2.15 8.36 10.95
N ASP A 265 1.10 9.18 11.06
CA ASP A 265 -0.07 9.13 10.17
C ASP A 265 0.32 9.36 8.70
N GLU A 266 1.31 10.21 8.45
CA GLU A 266 1.84 10.50 7.12
C GLU A 266 2.54 9.30 6.50
N VAL A 267 3.27 8.51 7.33
CA VAL A 267 3.90 7.26 6.88
C VAL A 267 2.84 6.19 6.57
N TYR A 268 1.79 6.09 7.39
CA TYR A 268 0.64 5.23 7.08
C TYR A 268 -0.02 5.62 5.75
N ASP A 269 -0.19 6.91 5.51
CA ASP A 269 -0.77 7.41 4.26
C ASP A 269 0.10 7.03 3.04
N ALA A 270 1.42 7.19 3.16
CA ALA A 270 2.39 6.74 2.15
C ALA A 270 2.32 5.22 1.93
N ALA A 271 2.19 4.43 3.01
CA ALA A 271 2.06 2.98 2.94
C ALA A 271 0.77 2.56 2.24
N PHE A 272 -0.37 3.15 2.59
CA PHE A 272 -1.66 2.84 1.98
C PHE A 272 -1.67 3.18 0.48
N ARG A 273 -1.18 4.35 0.09
CA ARG A 273 -1.02 4.72 -1.33
C ARG A 273 -0.10 3.73 -2.05
N ARG A 274 1.06 3.42 -1.47
CA ARG A 274 2.03 2.48 -2.05
C ARG A 274 1.47 1.07 -2.24
N ALA A 275 0.55 0.66 -1.36
CA ALA A 275 -0.16 -0.62 -1.45
C ALA A 275 -1.43 -0.56 -2.31
N GLY A 276 -1.85 0.61 -2.78
CA GLY A 276 -3.04 0.79 -3.60
C GLY A 276 -4.36 0.76 -2.83
N LEU A 277 -4.33 0.98 -1.52
CA LEU A 277 -5.52 1.06 -0.69
C LEU A 277 -6.23 2.40 -0.88
N LEU A 278 -7.55 2.37 -0.74
CA LEU A 278 -8.36 3.59 -0.66
C LEU A 278 -8.47 4.02 0.81
N ARG A 279 -7.81 5.11 1.17
CA ARG A 279 -7.90 5.69 2.51
C ARG A 279 -9.14 6.54 2.65
N VAL A 280 -9.86 6.37 3.77
CA VAL A 280 -11.01 7.19 4.19
C VAL A 280 -10.82 7.66 5.63
N PHE A 281 -11.59 8.66 6.06
CA PHE A 281 -11.34 9.39 7.31
C PHE A 281 -12.47 9.30 8.34
N SER A 282 -13.62 8.72 7.96
CA SER A 282 -14.74 8.46 8.85
C SER A 282 -15.40 7.12 8.56
N LEU A 283 -16.17 6.60 9.50
CA LEU A 283 -16.94 5.37 9.29
C LEU A 283 -18.00 5.54 8.20
N ASP A 284 -18.65 6.70 8.11
CA ASP A 284 -19.61 6.98 7.03
C ASP A 284 -18.95 6.92 5.65
N GLU A 285 -17.73 7.48 5.52
CA GLU A 285 -16.97 7.37 4.28
C GLU A 285 -16.62 5.92 3.95
N LEU A 286 -16.21 5.14 4.98
CA LEU A 286 -15.85 3.73 4.82
C LEU A 286 -17.01 2.93 4.22
N PHE A 287 -18.23 3.14 4.74
CA PHE A 287 -19.41 2.42 4.29
C PHE A 287 -19.95 2.95 2.96
N ASN A 288 -19.97 4.26 2.75
CA ASN A 288 -20.39 4.85 1.48
C ASN A 288 -19.47 4.40 0.34
N ALA A 289 -18.16 4.37 0.57
CA ALA A 289 -17.18 3.85 -0.39
C ALA A 289 -17.40 2.36 -0.68
N ALA A 290 -17.63 1.55 0.37
CA ALA A 290 -17.91 0.13 0.22
C ALA A 290 -19.20 -0.15 -0.53
N GLU A 291 -20.27 0.53 -0.17
CA GLU A 291 -21.57 0.42 -0.85
C GLU A 291 -21.42 0.76 -2.34
N THR A 292 -20.75 1.87 -2.62
CA THR A 292 -20.54 2.35 -3.98
C THR A 292 -19.73 1.36 -4.82
N LEU A 293 -18.56 0.93 -4.31
CA LEU A 293 -17.67 -0.01 -4.98
C LEU A 293 -18.26 -1.41 -5.14
N SER A 294 -19.23 -1.78 -4.30
CA SER A 294 -19.93 -3.07 -4.43
C SER A 294 -21.03 -3.08 -5.47
N LYS A 295 -21.59 -1.91 -5.81
CA LYS A 295 -22.75 -1.73 -6.69
C LYS A 295 -22.39 -1.29 -8.11
N ILE A 296 -21.32 -0.52 -8.27
CA ILE A 296 -20.99 0.17 -9.52
C ILE A 296 -19.58 -0.18 -9.98
N ASP A 297 -19.44 -0.36 -11.30
CA ASP A 297 -18.12 -0.42 -11.94
C ASP A 297 -17.43 0.94 -11.88
N VAL A 298 -16.11 0.90 -11.74
CA VAL A 298 -15.30 2.12 -11.62
C VAL A 298 -15.33 2.91 -12.93
N PRO A 299 -15.60 4.23 -12.89
CA PRO A 299 -15.63 5.08 -14.08
C PRO A 299 -14.36 4.97 -14.93
N LYS A 300 -14.48 5.14 -16.25
CA LYS A 300 -13.32 5.06 -17.16
C LYS A 300 -12.37 6.26 -17.04
N GLY A 301 -12.89 7.40 -16.60
CA GLY A 301 -12.19 8.65 -16.40
C GLY A 301 -12.64 9.36 -15.12
N ASP A 302 -12.42 10.67 -15.07
CA ASP A 302 -12.76 11.54 -13.95
C ASP A 302 -13.70 12.69 -14.31
N ALA A 303 -14.24 12.70 -15.54
CA ALA A 303 -15.12 13.71 -16.06
C ALA A 303 -16.57 13.45 -15.62
N LEU A 304 -17.10 14.30 -14.73
CA LEU A 304 -18.44 14.19 -14.16
C LEU A 304 -19.42 15.13 -14.85
N ALA A 305 -20.54 14.60 -15.34
CA ALA A 305 -21.71 15.39 -15.68
C ALA A 305 -22.67 15.46 -14.49
N ILE A 306 -23.20 16.64 -14.19
CA ILE A 306 -24.16 16.86 -13.10
C ILE A 306 -25.51 17.26 -13.74
N LEU A 307 -26.55 16.48 -13.47
CA LEU A 307 -27.93 16.74 -13.90
C LEU A 307 -28.76 17.13 -12.68
N THR A 308 -29.40 18.27 -12.69
CA THR A 308 -30.15 18.78 -11.54
C THR A 308 -31.40 19.54 -11.92
N ASN A 309 -32.43 19.51 -11.09
CA ASN A 309 -33.63 20.39 -11.20
C ASN A 309 -33.53 21.63 -10.29
N GLY A 310 -32.37 21.83 -9.67
CA GLY A 310 -32.14 22.94 -8.75
C GLY A 310 -30.73 23.51 -8.92
N GLY A 311 -30.58 24.68 -9.51
CA GLY A 311 -29.28 25.29 -9.82
C GLY A 311 -28.37 25.42 -8.61
N GLY A 312 -28.90 25.86 -7.45
CA GLY A 312 -28.09 26.00 -6.23
C GLY A 312 -27.47 24.70 -5.73
N VAL A 313 -28.15 23.57 -5.90
CA VAL A 313 -27.62 22.26 -5.52
C VAL A 313 -26.57 21.77 -6.51
N GLY A 314 -26.71 22.08 -7.79
CA GLY A 314 -25.69 21.85 -8.80
C GLY A 314 -24.41 22.60 -8.50
N VAL A 315 -24.50 23.87 -8.04
CA VAL A 315 -23.34 24.67 -7.60
C VAL A 315 -22.65 24.01 -6.41
N LEU A 316 -23.40 23.61 -5.37
CA LEU A 316 -22.80 22.93 -4.21
C LEU A 316 -22.10 21.61 -4.58
N ALA A 317 -22.68 20.84 -5.51
CA ALA A 317 -22.01 19.62 -6.00
C ALA A 317 -20.74 19.94 -6.79
N THR A 318 -20.74 21.05 -7.57
CA THR A 318 -19.54 21.49 -8.29
C THR A 318 -18.43 21.94 -7.35
N ASP A 319 -18.76 22.73 -6.34
CA ASP A 319 -17.78 23.16 -5.32
C ASP A 319 -17.15 21.97 -4.62
N ALA A 320 -17.99 21.02 -4.18
CA ALA A 320 -17.48 19.76 -3.57
C ALA A 320 -16.60 18.96 -4.55
N LEU A 321 -16.95 18.91 -5.85
CA LEU A 321 -16.17 18.21 -6.86
C LEU A 321 -14.76 18.81 -7.01
N ILE A 322 -14.68 20.12 -7.10
CA ILE A 322 -13.41 20.84 -7.23
C ILE A 322 -12.57 20.73 -5.96
N GLU A 323 -13.21 20.81 -4.77
CA GLU A 323 -12.53 20.63 -3.48
C GLU A 323 -11.85 19.25 -3.38
N HIS A 324 -12.51 18.20 -3.90
CA HIS A 324 -11.97 16.85 -3.94
C HIS A 324 -11.07 16.55 -5.16
N GLY A 325 -10.69 17.58 -5.94
CA GLY A 325 -9.78 17.45 -7.09
C GLY A 325 -10.40 16.69 -8.28
N GLY A 326 -11.73 16.68 -8.38
CA GLY A 326 -12.47 16.16 -9.53
C GLY A 326 -12.59 17.19 -10.65
N ARG A 327 -13.24 16.79 -11.75
CA ARG A 327 -13.38 17.61 -12.96
C ARG A 327 -14.80 17.50 -13.54
N LEU A 328 -15.41 18.64 -13.87
CA LEU A 328 -16.61 18.64 -14.66
C LEU A 328 -16.33 18.19 -16.10
N SER A 329 -17.24 17.42 -16.69
CA SER A 329 -17.20 17.07 -18.10
C SER A 329 -17.45 18.32 -18.96
N GLU A 330 -16.63 18.51 -19.99
CA GLU A 330 -16.93 19.42 -21.10
C GLU A 330 -17.84 18.69 -22.06
N LEU A 331 -19.16 19.09 -22.09
CA LEU A 331 -20.14 18.46 -22.93
C LEU A 331 -19.83 18.72 -24.41
N SER A 332 -20.02 17.69 -25.25
CA SER A 332 -19.79 17.83 -26.69
C SER A 332 -20.77 18.80 -27.35
N PRO A 333 -20.41 19.45 -28.46
CA PRO A 333 -21.32 20.32 -29.20
C PRO A 333 -22.64 19.62 -29.59
N GLU A 334 -22.56 18.33 -29.92
CA GLU A 334 -23.72 17.52 -30.30
C GLU A 334 -24.67 17.33 -29.11
N THR A 335 -24.10 17.07 -27.92
CA THR A 335 -24.81 16.98 -26.65
C THR A 335 -25.48 18.30 -26.31
N MET A 336 -24.80 19.42 -26.47
CA MET A 336 -25.33 20.75 -26.20
C MET A 336 -26.54 21.07 -27.14
N VAL A 337 -26.46 20.72 -28.40
CA VAL A 337 -27.56 20.90 -29.37
C VAL A 337 -28.74 19.99 -28.99
N ALA A 338 -28.51 18.76 -28.63
CA ALA A 338 -29.55 17.84 -28.21
C ALA A 338 -30.28 18.30 -26.91
N LEU A 339 -29.50 18.80 -25.93
CA LEU A 339 -30.07 19.37 -24.72
C LEU A 339 -30.84 20.66 -24.99
N ASP A 340 -30.41 21.55 -25.90
CA ASP A 340 -31.15 22.75 -26.32
C ASP A 340 -32.52 22.39 -26.97
N GLY A 341 -32.57 21.24 -27.66
CA GLY A 341 -33.81 20.71 -28.25
C GLY A 341 -34.76 20.08 -27.23
N ALA A 342 -34.27 19.49 -26.17
CA ALA A 342 -35.04 18.77 -25.17
C ALA A 342 -35.43 19.63 -23.96
N LEU A 343 -34.71 20.71 -23.68
CA LEU A 343 -34.86 21.52 -22.45
C LEU A 343 -35.49 22.88 -22.73
N PRO A 344 -36.17 23.47 -21.72
CA PRO A 344 -36.64 24.81 -21.79
C PRO A 344 -35.53 25.82 -22.12
N SER A 345 -35.85 26.92 -22.80
CA SER A 345 -34.90 27.96 -23.17
C SER A 345 -34.15 28.58 -21.99
N THR A 346 -34.62 28.37 -20.77
CA THR A 346 -34.07 28.87 -19.50
C THR A 346 -33.08 27.92 -18.83
N TRP A 347 -32.75 26.76 -19.42
CA TRP A 347 -31.78 25.83 -18.84
C TRP A 347 -30.36 26.43 -18.81
N SER A 348 -29.47 25.89 -18.03
CA SER A 348 -28.15 26.45 -17.72
C SER A 348 -27.18 26.58 -18.90
N ARG A 349 -27.41 25.87 -20.02
CA ARG A 349 -26.52 25.77 -21.19
C ARG A 349 -25.05 25.44 -20.84
N GLY A 350 -24.90 24.49 -19.93
CA GLY A 350 -23.60 24.04 -19.47
C GLY A 350 -23.70 22.88 -18.48
N ASN A 351 -22.57 22.49 -17.97
CA ASN A 351 -22.49 21.53 -16.86
C ASN A 351 -22.15 22.28 -15.55
N PRO A 352 -22.98 22.25 -14.52
CA PRO A 352 -24.20 21.40 -14.32
C PRO A 352 -25.35 21.70 -15.29
N VAL A 353 -25.99 20.60 -15.76
CA VAL A 353 -27.19 20.65 -16.59
C VAL A 353 -28.41 20.90 -15.69
N ASP A 354 -28.79 22.15 -15.53
CA ASP A 354 -30.00 22.54 -14.75
C ASP A 354 -31.26 22.45 -15.63
N ILE A 355 -32.07 21.42 -15.34
CA ILE A 355 -33.28 21.14 -16.07
C ILE A 355 -34.53 21.83 -15.47
N ILE A 356 -34.33 22.78 -14.58
CA ILE A 356 -35.29 23.67 -13.95
C ILE A 356 -36.25 22.96 -12.98
N GLY A 357 -36.77 23.71 -11.98
CA GLY A 357 -37.52 23.19 -10.83
C GLY A 357 -38.86 22.55 -11.12
N ASP A 358 -39.41 22.73 -12.30
CA ASP A 358 -40.64 22.09 -12.80
C ASP A 358 -40.37 20.80 -13.61
N ALA A 359 -39.14 20.27 -13.52
CA ALA A 359 -38.70 19.12 -14.29
C ALA A 359 -39.60 17.90 -14.06
N THR A 360 -40.19 17.38 -15.15
CA THR A 360 -40.94 16.14 -15.15
C THR A 360 -40.05 14.90 -15.22
N ALA A 361 -40.61 13.73 -14.93
CA ALA A 361 -39.93 12.45 -15.11
C ALA A 361 -39.38 12.27 -16.54
N GLU A 362 -40.16 12.74 -17.57
CA GLU A 362 -39.69 12.68 -18.95
C GLU A 362 -38.47 13.54 -19.19
N ARG A 363 -38.43 14.75 -18.63
CA ARG A 363 -37.28 15.63 -18.78
C ARG A 363 -35.99 15.04 -18.13
N TYR A 364 -36.14 14.35 -17.01
CA TYR A 364 -35.00 13.57 -16.45
C TYR A 364 -34.57 12.44 -17.37
N ARG A 365 -35.54 11.71 -17.98
CA ARG A 365 -35.26 10.62 -18.93
C ARG A 365 -34.47 11.11 -20.13
N GLU A 366 -35.03 12.08 -20.87
CA GLU A 366 -34.43 12.61 -22.09
C GLU A 366 -33.03 13.20 -21.84
N SER A 367 -32.87 14.00 -20.77
CA SER A 367 -31.61 14.62 -20.45
C SER A 367 -30.54 13.56 -20.06
N LEU A 368 -30.93 12.55 -19.28
CA LEU A 368 -30.03 11.46 -18.92
C LEU A 368 -29.66 10.63 -20.15
N GLU A 369 -30.58 10.30 -21.04
CA GLU A 369 -30.29 9.57 -22.27
C GLU A 369 -29.26 10.31 -23.16
N ILE A 370 -29.38 11.64 -23.26
CA ILE A 370 -28.43 12.48 -23.99
C ILE A 370 -27.04 12.44 -23.33
N LEU A 371 -26.96 12.66 -22.01
CA LEU A 371 -25.70 12.68 -21.29
C LEU A 371 -24.98 11.33 -21.33
N LEU A 372 -25.71 10.22 -21.26
CA LEU A 372 -25.12 8.87 -21.33
C LEU A 372 -24.56 8.52 -22.73
N GLN A 373 -24.85 9.33 -23.77
CA GLN A 373 -24.31 9.16 -25.12
C GLN A 373 -23.05 9.97 -25.36
N ASP A 374 -22.75 10.96 -24.50
CA ASP A 374 -21.58 11.82 -24.66
C ASP A 374 -20.30 11.08 -24.30
N SER A 375 -19.36 11.00 -25.23
CA SER A 375 -18.06 10.33 -25.03
C SER A 375 -17.15 11.06 -24.02
N ASN A 376 -17.45 12.32 -23.73
CA ASN A 376 -16.70 13.13 -22.77
C ASN A 376 -17.19 12.94 -21.32
N VAL A 377 -18.25 12.15 -21.13
CA VAL A 377 -18.86 11.90 -19.82
C VAL A 377 -18.42 10.52 -19.30
N ASP A 378 -17.67 10.52 -18.21
CA ASP A 378 -17.22 9.29 -17.53
C ASP A 378 -18.18 8.81 -16.44
N ALA A 379 -18.95 9.73 -15.85
CA ALA A 379 -19.98 9.45 -14.84
C ALA A 379 -21.06 10.53 -14.83
N VAL A 380 -22.27 10.19 -14.40
CA VAL A 380 -23.37 11.15 -14.24
C VAL A 380 -23.84 11.18 -12.79
N LEU A 381 -23.87 12.37 -12.16
CA LEU A 381 -24.53 12.62 -10.88
C LEU A 381 -25.86 13.30 -11.10
N ILE A 382 -26.94 12.69 -10.62
CA ILE A 382 -28.29 13.21 -10.71
C ILE A 382 -28.77 13.72 -9.36
N LEU A 383 -29.13 14.99 -9.33
CA LEU A 383 -29.62 15.67 -8.12
C LEU A 383 -31.11 15.98 -8.27
N ASN A 384 -31.90 15.75 -7.23
CA ASN A 384 -33.30 16.11 -7.20
C ASN A 384 -33.64 16.92 -5.95
N CYS A 385 -34.18 18.12 -6.18
CA CYS A 385 -34.78 18.93 -5.14
C CYS A 385 -36.31 18.69 -5.15
N PRO A 386 -36.95 18.38 -4.02
CA PRO A 386 -38.37 18.16 -3.99
C PRO A 386 -39.14 19.46 -4.27
N THR A 387 -40.07 19.41 -5.21
CA THR A 387 -40.97 20.52 -5.53
C THR A 387 -42.42 20.06 -5.46
N ALA A 388 -43.34 20.97 -5.29
CA ALA A 388 -44.79 20.64 -5.28
C ALA A 388 -45.36 20.32 -6.68
N ILE A 389 -44.55 20.55 -7.73
CA ILE A 389 -45.00 20.50 -9.14
C ILE A 389 -44.64 19.17 -9.79
N SER A 390 -43.58 18.49 -9.28
CA SER A 390 -43.12 17.24 -9.86
C SER A 390 -42.98 16.15 -8.79
N SER A 391 -43.20 14.89 -9.21
CA SER A 391 -43.05 13.72 -8.33
C SER A 391 -41.61 13.23 -8.33
N GLY A 392 -40.92 13.36 -7.19
CA GLY A 392 -39.58 12.79 -7.02
C GLY A 392 -39.53 11.27 -7.23
N THR A 393 -40.64 10.56 -6.92
CA THR A 393 -40.76 9.11 -7.12
C THR A 393 -40.82 8.76 -8.61
N SER A 394 -41.68 9.45 -9.38
CA SER A 394 -41.75 9.20 -10.83
C SER A 394 -40.47 9.57 -11.56
N SER A 395 -39.77 10.63 -11.10
CA SER A 395 -38.46 10.99 -11.62
C SER A 395 -37.41 9.90 -11.31
N ALA A 396 -37.46 9.30 -10.11
CA ALA A 396 -36.56 8.20 -9.74
C ALA A 396 -36.80 6.94 -10.60
N GLU A 397 -38.05 6.59 -10.86
CA GLU A 397 -38.45 5.48 -11.76
C GLU A 397 -37.92 5.69 -13.18
N ALA A 398 -38.07 6.91 -13.72
CA ALA A 398 -37.53 7.26 -15.04
C ALA A 398 -36.00 7.15 -15.11
N VAL A 399 -35.30 7.60 -14.06
CA VAL A 399 -33.83 7.47 -13.97
C VAL A 399 -33.41 6.01 -13.91
N VAL A 400 -34.09 5.17 -13.12
CA VAL A 400 -33.80 3.73 -13.04
C VAL A 400 -33.97 3.04 -14.40
N GLU A 401 -35.08 3.32 -15.08
CA GLU A 401 -35.32 2.75 -16.41
C GLU A 401 -34.24 3.13 -17.40
N THR A 402 -33.86 4.41 -17.42
CA THR A 402 -32.84 4.93 -18.36
C THR A 402 -31.44 4.40 -18.06
N ALA A 403 -31.01 4.43 -16.80
CA ALA A 403 -29.72 3.90 -16.37
C ALA A 403 -29.57 2.39 -16.64
N GLY A 404 -30.66 1.62 -16.52
CA GLY A 404 -30.68 0.19 -16.82
C GLY A 404 -30.42 -0.17 -18.29
N ARG A 405 -30.68 0.74 -19.21
CA ARG A 405 -30.44 0.55 -20.65
C ARG A 405 -28.99 0.70 -21.08
N ARG A 406 -28.18 1.48 -20.34
CA ARG A 406 -26.76 1.72 -20.63
C ARG A 406 -25.93 1.59 -19.38
N LYS A 407 -25.26 0.43 -19.22
CA LYS A 407 -24.38 0.14 -18.07
C LYS A 407 -22.94 0.66 -18.23
N SER A 408 -22.60 1.30 -19.37
CA SER A 408 -21.21 1.71 -19.66
C SER A 408 -20.76 2.98 -18.95
N VAL A 409 -21.72 3.85 -18.55
CA VAL A 409 -21.47 5.09 -17.80
C VAL A 409 -22.18 4.96 -16.46
N PRO A 410 -21.45 5.00 -15.33
CA PRO A 410 -22.05 4.88 -14.01
C PRO A 410 -22.91 6.10 -13.65
N VAL A 411 -24.07 5.81 -13.04
CA VAL A 411 -25.03 6.82 -12.60
C VAL A 411 -25.08 6.83 -11.08
N PHE A 412 -24.96 8.02 -10.51
CA PHE A 412 -25.08 8.30 -9.09
C PHE A 412 -26.26 9.20 -8.85
N THR A 413 -26.94 9.06 -7.71
CA THR A 413 -28.14 9.82 -7.41
C THR A 413 -28.08 10.47 -6.04
N CYS A 414 -28.64 11.68 -5.94
CA CYS A 414 -28.82 12.37 -4.67
C CYS A 414 -30.20 13.00 -4.67
N TRP A 415 -31.14 12.37 -3.96
CA TRP A 415 -32.48 12.90 -3.73
C TRP A 415 -32.53 13.61 -2.39
N LEU A 416 -32.58 14.94 -2.44
CA LEU A 416 -32.60 15.78 -1.25
C LEU A 416 -33.93 15.74 -0.53
N GLY A 417 -33.91 15.99 0.75
CA GLY A 417 -35.03 16.03 1.63
C GLY A 417 -35.18 14.82 2.55
N GLY A 418 -36.11 14.89 3.49
CA GLY A 418 -36.43 13.83 4.45
C GLY A 418 -37.51 12.90 3.88
N VAL A 419 -38.75 13.08 4.31
CA VAL A 419 -39.91 12.19 3.99
C VAL A 419 -40.12 12.00 2.49
N SER A 420 -39.95 13.06 1.69
CA SER A 420 -40.13 13.02 0.23
C SER A 420 -39.08 12.22 -0.52
N ALA A 421 -37.91 12.01 0.09
CA ALA A 421 -36.79 11.31 -0.53
C ALA A 421 -36.70 9.81 -0.13
N VAL A 422 -37.50 9.36 0.87
CA VAL A 422 -37.41 7.98 1.39
C VAL A 422 -37.74 6.95 0.30
N GLU A 423 -38.88 7.09 -0.37
CA GLU A 423 -39.30 6.12 -1.38
C GLU A 423 -38.41 6.16 -2.65
N PRO A 424 -38.07 7.35 -3.20
CA PRO A 424 -37.07 7.42 -4.28
C PRO A 424 -35.74 6.72 -3.95
N ARG A 425 -35.17 6.94 -2.77
CA ARG A 425 -33.93 6.30 -2.35
C ARG A 425 -34.07 4.77 -2.24
N ARG A 426 -35.22 4.27 -1.78
CA ARG A 426 -35.53 2.83 -1.77
C ARG A 426 -35.59 2.24 -3.18
N ILE A 427 -36.19 2.97 -4.14
CA ILE A 427 -36.24 2.57 -5.54
C ILE A 427 -34.82 2.41 -6.09
N PHE A 428 -33.95 3.39 -5.90
CA PHE A 428 -32.56 3.32 -6.35
C PHE A 428 -31.81 2.16 -5.70
N SER A 429 -31.93 2.00 -4.39
CA SER A 429 -31.24 0.90 -3.66
C SER A 429 -31.67 -0.48 -4.15
N ARG A 430 -32.97 -0.71 -4.43
CA ARG A 430 -33.50 -1.97 -4.97
C ARG A 430 -32.96 -2.30 -6.36
N HIS A 431 -32.62 -1.27 -7.15
CA HIS A 431 -32.08 -1.42 -8.49
C HIS A 431 -30.54 -1.31 -8.57
N GLY A 432 -29.87 -1.28 -7.42
CA GLY A 432 -28.40 -1.25 -7.35
C GLY A 432 -27.77 0.09 -7.76
N ILE A 433 -28.55 1.19 -7.80
CA ILE A 433 -28.03 2.53 -8.09
C ILE A 433 -27.66 3.19 -6.74
N PRO A 434 -26.42 3.67 -6.56
CA PRO A 434 -26.02 4.40 -5.37
C PRO A 434 -26.82 5.69 -5.20
N THR A 435 -27.25 5.95 -3.98
CA THR A 435 -28.02 7.15 -3.66
C THR A 435 -27.54 7.75 -2.34
N TYR A 436 -27.43 9.07 -2.31
CA TYR A 436 -26.86 9.82 -1.19
C TYR A 436 -27.85 10.87 -0.68
N GLU A 437 -27.63 11.31 0.56
CA GLU A 437 -28.50 12.29 1.19
C GLU A 437 -28.13 13.72 0.83
N THR A 438 -26.83 13.97 0.62
CA THR A 438 -26.31 15.30 0.28
C THR A 438 -25.45 15.26 -0.97
N PRO A 439 -25.34 16.39 -1.71
CA PRO A 439 -24.44 16.50 -2.85
C PRO A 439 -22.97 16.26 -2.50
N HIS A 440 -22.56 16.70 -1.31
CA HIS A 440 -21.21 16.50 -0.81
C HIS A 440 -20.87 15.00 -0.62
N ASP A 441 -21.79 14.24 -0.04
CA ASP A 441 -21.61 12.78 0.14
C ASP A 441 -21.55 12.05 -1.20
N ALA A 442 -22.41 12.44 -2.16
CA ALA A 442 -22.42 11.88 -3.50
C ALA A 442 -21.08 12.12 -4.21
N VAL A 443 -20.62 13.37 -4.23
CA VAL A 443 -19.37 13.76 -4.85
C VAL A 443 -18.17 13.07 -4.18
N ARG A 444 -18.17 13.03 -2.85
CA ARG A 444 -17.11 12.34 -2.09
C ARG A 444 -17.02 10.85 -2.45
N ALA A 445 -18.16 10.17 -2.56
CA ALA A 445 -18.19 8.77 -2.98
C ALA A 445 -17.68 8.58 -4.42
N ILE A 446 -18.02 9.48 -5.34
CA ILE A 446 -17.46 9.48 -6.72
C ILE A 446 -15.95 9.72 -6.69
N SER A 447 -15.48 10.66 -5.87
CA SER A 447 -14.05 10.95 -5.71
C SER A 447 -13.27 9.76 -5.14
N HIS A 448 -13.89 8.97 -4.26
CA HIS A 448 -13.29 7.71 -3.78
C HIS A 448 -13.12 6.69 -4.91
N LEU A 449 -14.10 6.56 -5.83
CA LEU A 449 -13.96 5.69 -7.00
C LEU A 449 -12.84 6.14 -7.94
N ILE A 450 -12.73 7.44 -8.19
CA ILE A 450 -11.68 8.04 -9.00
C ILE A 450 -10.31 7.78 -8.36
N THR A 451 -10.21 7.99 -7.04
CA THR A 451 -8.98 7.73 -6.28
C THR A 451 -8.61 6.25 -6.30
N TYR A 452 -9.58 5.36 -6.09
CA TYR A 452 -9.36 3.92 -6.19
C TYR A 452 -8.84 3.53 -7.59
N ARG A 453 -9.44 4.08 -8.64
CA ARG A 453 -8.98 3.86 -10.01
C ARG A 453 -7.54 4.35 -10.22
N ARG A 454 -7.21 5.56 -9.77
CA ARG A 454 -5.85 6.10 -9.83
C ARG A 454 -4.85 5.20 -9.11
N ASN A 455 -5.18 4.78 -7.90
CA ASN A 455 -4.34 3.86 -7.12
C ASN A 455 -4.15 2.52 -7.84
N ARG A 456 -5.21 1.97 -8.42
CA ARG A 456 -5.14 0.72 -9.19
C ARG A 456 -4.28 0.85 -10.46
N ILE A 457 -4.44 1.94 -11.21
CA ILE A 457 -3.60 2.24 -12.38
C ILE A 457 -2.15 2.38 -11.93
N SER A 458 -1.90 3.14 -10.87
CA SER A 458 -0.58 3.34 -10.28
C SER A 458 0.11 2.02 -9.89
N LEU A 459 -0.63 1.04 -9.37
CA LEU A 459 -0.11 -0.31 -9.09
C LEU A 459 0.27 -1.11 -10.35
N LEU A 460 -0.29 -0.75 -11.51
CA LEU A 460 -0.15 -1.48 -12.77
C LEU A 460 0.63 -0.68 -13.83
N GLU A 461 0.98 0.57 -13.56
CA GLU A 461 1.74 1.41 -14.49
C GLU A 461 3.24 1.12 -14.38
N ALA A 462 3.86 0.73 -15.49
CA ALA A 462 5.30 0.51 -15.54
C ALA A 462 6.04 1.85 -15.48
N PRO A 463 7.02 2.01 -14.58
CA PRO A 463 7.83 3.21 -14.53
C PRO A 463 8.70 3.32 -15.77
N SER A 464 9.02 4.55 -16.17
CA SER A 464 10.06 4.79 -17.18
C SER A 464 11.43 4.34 -16.67
N SER A 465 12.30 3.93 -17.60
CA SER A 465 13.71 3.68 -17.26
C SER A 465 14.35 4.92 -16.66
N ILE A 466 15.32 4.71 -15.77
CA ILE A 466 16.13 5.81 -15.25
C ILE A 466 16.88 6.51 -16.40
N PRO A 467 17.04 7.83 -16.37
CA PRO A 467 17.70 8.57 -17.45
C PRO A 467 19.14 8.13 -17.66
N GLU A 468 19.86 7.83 -16.60
CA GLU A 468 21.26 7.41 -16.58
C GLU A 468 21.51 6.28 -15.57
N ALA A 469 22.46 5.42 -15.85
CA ALA A 469 22.92 4.44 -14.89
C ALA A 469 23.84 5.10 -13.87
N PHE A 470 23.72 4.76 -12.60
CA PHE A 470 24.69 5.11 -11.58
C PHE A 470 25.08 3.86 -10.78
N THR A 471 26.34 3.80 -10.40
CA THR A 471 26.86 2.72 -9.55
C THR A 471 27.35 3.36 -8.26
N PRO A 472 26.67 3.15 -7.13
CA PRO A 472 27.10 3.72 -5.86
C PRO A 472 28.36 3.05 -5.34
N ASP A 473 29.24 3.81 -4.74
CA ASP A 473 30.38 3.30 -3.97
C ASP A 473 29.94 2.99 -2.53
N THR A 474 29.20 1.90 -2.40
CA THR A 474 28.63 1.45 -1.12
C THR A 474 29.72 1.09 -0.10
N GLU A 475 30.85 0.59 -0.57
CA GLU A 475 31.95 0.18 0.31
C GLU A 475 32.61 1.40 0.98
N HIS A 476 32.86 2.44 0.20
CA HIS A 476 33.39 3.69 0.73
C HIS A 476 32.46 4.32 1.77
N VAL A 477 31.15 4.30 1.51
CA VAL A 477 30.15 4.80 2.48
C VAL A 477 30.15 3.99 3.77
N ARG A 478 30.27 2.65 3.69
CA ARG A 478 30.39 1.82 4.90
C ARG A 478 31.62 2.17 5.72
N GLN A 479 32.76 2.39 5.07
CA GLN A 479 34.00 2.79 5.76
C GLN A 479 33.83 4.13 6.51
N ILE A 480 33.16 5.13 5.89
CA ILE A 480 32.85 6.40 6.56
C ILE A 480 31.97 6.15 7.80
N VAL A 481 30.89 5.40 7.65
CA VAL A 481 29.95 5.11 8.73
C VAL A 481 30.60 4.32 9.87
N GLU A 482 31.39 3.31 9.55
CA GLU A 482 32.14 2.53 10.53
C GLU A 482 33.16 3.39 11.29
N ALA A 483 33.87 4.30 10.60
CA ALA A 483 34.77 5.23 11.23
C ALA A 483 34.04 6.14 12.24
N VAL A 484 32.90 6.69 11.86
CA VAL A 484 32.08 7.54 12.73
C VAL A 484 31.59 6.78 13.97
N LEU A 485 31.06 5.58 13.77
CA LEU A 485 30.57 4.73 14.89
C LEU A 485 31.70 4.25 15.80
N SER A 486 32.89 3.98 15.26
CA SER A 486 34.08 3.58 16.05
C SER A 486 34.60 4.70 16.96
N GLU A 487 34.28 5.98 16.62
CA GLU A 487 34.58 7.15 17.44
C GLU A 487 33.44 7.47 18.45
N ASP A 488 32.46 6.57 18.62
CA ASP A 488 31.25 6.76 19.47
C ASP A 488 30.45 8.01 19.08
N ARG A 489 30.40 8.29 17.77
CA ARG A 489 29.61 9.40 17.17
C ARG A 489 28.39 8.84 16.46
N GLU A 490 27.27 9.57 16.58
CA GLU A 490 26.04 9.27 15.82
C GLU A 490 25.82 10.21 14.65
N LEU A 491 26.51 11.37 14.60
CA LEU A 491 26.32 12.39 13.60
C LEU A 491 27.58 12.55 12.72
N LEU A 492 27.38 12.46 11.41
CA LEU A 492 28.42 12.76 10.44
C LEU A 492 28.68 14.27 10.43
N THR A 493 29.93 14.65 10.19
CA THR A 493 30.27 16.04 9.83
C THR A 493 29.69 16.36 8.44
N GLU A 494 29.55 17.65 8.12
CA GLU A 494 29.07 18.09 6.80
C GLU A 494 29.97 17.55 5.66
N VAL A 495 31.28 17.42 5.91
CA VAL A 495 32.23 16.89 4.93
C VAL A 495 31.96 15.41 4.67
N GLU A 496 31.85 14.61 5.73
CA GLU A 496 31.52 13.19 5.65
C GLU A 496 30.15 12.96 5.00
N ALA A 497 29.13 13.77 5.36
CA ALA A 497 27.80 13.67 4.81
C ALA A 497 27.76 13.95 3.29
N LYS A 498 28.49 14.97 2.82
CA LYS A 498 28.58 15.27 1.38
C LYS A 498 29.40 14.22 0.63
N GLU A 499 30.39 13.62 1.26
CA GLU A 499 31.16 12.52 0.69
C GLU A 499 30.27 11.27 0.50
N VAL A 500 29.42 10.96 1.48
CA VAL A 500 28.38 9.93 1.36
C VAL A 500 27.44 10.23 0.19
N LEU A 501 26.92 11.46 0.07
CA LEU A 501 26.04 11.84 -1.06
C LEU A 501 26.75 11.70 -2.41
N SER A 502 28.00 12.14 -2.50
CA SER A 502 28.82 12.07 -3.73
C SER A 502 29.09 10.63 -4.14
N SER A 503 29.29 9.70 -3.19
CA SER A 503 29.44 8.27 -3.42
C SER A 503 28.20 7.62 -4.04
N TYR A 504 27.01 8.27 -3.91
CA TYR A 504 25.77 7.91 -4.58
C TYR A 504 25.46 8.80 -5.80
N ALA A 505 26.49 9.48 -6.32
CA ALA A 505 26.37 10.38 -7.48
C ALA A 505 25.30 11.47 -7.31
N ILE A 506 25.07 11.93 -6.08
CA ILE A 506 24.27 13.11 -5.78
C ILE A 506 25.20 14.31 -5.83
N SER A 507 24.85 15.30 -6.66
CA SER A 507 25.69 16.50 -6.84
C SER A 507 25.76 17.33 -5.56
N THR A 508 26.98 17.59 -5.09
CA THR A 508 27.27 18.43 -3.93
C THR A 508 28.19 19.57 -4.32
N THR A 509 28.25 20.61 -3.48
CA THR A 509 29.19 21.71 -3.67
C THR A 509 30.63 21.25 -3.42
N ARG A 510 31.57 21.78 -4.22
CA ARG A 510 33.00 21.56 -3.97
C ARG A 510 33.38 22.22 -2.64
N GLN A 511 34.13 21.50 -1.83
CA GLN A 511 34.55 21.95 -0.51
C GLN A 511 35.95 21.45 -0.16
N THR A 512 36.59 22.10 0.78
CA THR A 512 37.89 21.69 1.34
C THR A 512 37.95 22.09 2.81
N VAL A 513 38.76 21.35 3.58
CA VAL A 513 38.93 21.62 5.01
C VAL A 513 40.21 22.41 5.23
N ALA A 514 40.16 23.35 6.17
CA ALA A 514 41.31 24.11 6.67
C ALA A 514 41.34 24.08 8.20
N ALA A 515 42.49 23.76 8.79
CA ALA A 515 42.62 23.66 10.23
C ALA A 515 42.75 25.04 10.90
N THR A 516 43.31 26.01 10.18
CA THR A 516 43.60 27.36 10.71
C THR A 516 43.10 28.46 9.80
N PRO A 517 42.87 29.71 10.30
CA PRO A 517 42.51 30.86 9.47
C PRO A 517 43.51 31.15 8.33
N ASP A 518 44.77 30.85 8.54
CA ASP A 518 45.80 31.06 7.50
C ASP A 518 45.64 30.06 6.36
N GLU A 519 45.33 28.79 6.66
CA GLU A 519 45.00 27.81 5.66
C GLU A 519 43.71 28.13 4.91
N VAL A 520 42.73 28.76 5.55
CA VAL A 520 41.48 29.19 4.87
C VAL A 520 41.79 30.05 3.67
N GLY A 521 42.68 31.04 3.81
CA GLY A 521 43.10 31.88 2.69
C GLY A 521 43.76 31.09 1.55
N HIS A 522 44.61 30.12 1.87
CA HIS A 522 45.24 29.25 0.88
C HIS A 522 44.22 28.36 0.17
N ARG A 523 43.30 27.78 0.94
CA ARG A 523 42.24 26.88 0.39
C ARG A 523 41.25 27.67 -0.48
N ALA A 524 40.94 28.93 -0.14
CA ALA A 524 40.05 29.75 -0.90
C ALA A 524 40.58 30.07 -2.32
N GLN A 525 41.90 30.08 -2.51
CA GLN A 525 42.53 30.28 -3.83
C GLN A 525 42.24 29.15 -4.85
N ALA A 526 41.80 27.98 -4.38
CA ALA A 526 41.46 26.87 -5.25
C ALA A 526 40.08 27.00 -5.91
N PHE A 527 39.30 28.03 -5.57
CA PHE A 527 37.97 28.32 -6.12
C PHE A 527 38.00 29.53 -7.04
N GLU A 528 37.35 29.42 -8.21
CA GLU A 528 37.28 30.49 -9.23
C GLU A 528 36.17 31.55 -8.95
N GLY A 529 35.74 31.70 -7.73
CA GLY A 529 34.65 32.61 -7.40
C GLY A 529 34.51 32.81 -5.89
N PRO A 530 33.43 33.50 -5.47
CA PRO A 530 33.19 33.70 -4.05
C PRO A 530 33.05 32.37 -3.32
N VAL A 531 33.50 32.37 -2.06
CA VAL A 531 33.41 31.17 -1.21
C VAL A 531 32.49 31.41 -0.01
N VAL A 532 32.01 30.30 0.51
CA VAL A 532 31.33 30.24 1.80
C VAL A 532 32.30 29.59 2.82
N LEU A 533 32.42 30.23 3.96
CA LEU A 533 33.18 29.74 5.09
C LEU A 533 32.22 29.22 6.17
N LYS A 534 32.42 27.99 6.60
CA LYS A 534 31.66 27.40 7.71
C LYS A 534 32.60 26.90 8.79
N ILE A 535 32.21 27.06 10.07
CA ILE A 535 32.96 26.42 11.17
C ILE A 535 32.82 24.90 11.09
N LEU A 536 33.93 24.18 11.31
CA LEU A 536 33.95 22.73 11.46
C LEU A 536 34.05 22.39 12.95
N SER A 537 32.99 21.83 13.51
CA SER A 537 32.93 21.42 14.90
C SER A 537 31.95 20.28 15.07
N ARG A 538 32.32 19.30 15.87
CA ARG A 538 31.48 18.14 16.23
C ARG A 538 30.42 18.54 17.28
N ASP A 539 30.61 19.65 18.00
CA ASP A 539 29.74 20.10 19.09
C ASP A 539 28.71 21.16 18.63
N ILE A 540 28.82 21.65 17.39
CA ILE A 540 27.97 22.72 16.85
C ILE A 540 27.17 22.19 15.65
N THR A 541 25.91 21.87 15.89
CA THR A 541 24.99 21.37 14.85
C THR A 541 24.36 22.48 14.00
N HIS A 542 23.96 23.60 14.64
CA HIS A 542 23.36 24.77 13.99
C HIS A 542 24.39 25.90 13.90
N LYS A 543 25.21 25.87 12.86
CA LYS A 543 26.34 26.79 12.67
C LYS A 543 25.92 28.24 12.54
N SER A 544 24.78 28.50 11.88
CA SER A 544 24.25 29.85 11.65
C SER A 544 23.90 30.57 12.95
N ASP A 545 23.38 29.86 13.96
CA ASP A 545 22.92 30.42 15.23
C ASP A 545 24.06 30.99 16.08
N VAL A 546 25.27 30.46 15.85
CA VAL A 546 26.49 30.90 16.57
C VAL A 546 27.37 31.80 15.72
N GLY A 547 26.89 32.25 14.55
CA GLY A 547 27.70 33.01 13.60
C GLY A 547 28.83 32.22 12.96
N GLY A 548 28.68 30.91 12.86
CA GLY A 548 29.61 29.95 12.29
C GLY A 548 29.52 29.78 10.77
N VAL A 549 28.82 30.68 10.06
CA VAL A 549 28.72 30.73 8.60
C VAL A 549 28.97 32.13 8.11
N ALA A 550 29.80 32.30 7.06
CA ALA A 550 30.04 33.53 6.35
C ALA A 550 29.92 33.29 4.82
N LEU A 551 29.10 34.10 4.17
CA LEU A 551 28.75 33.95 2.76
C LEU A 551 29.42 35.07 1.90
N GLY A 552 29.67 34.73 0.63
CA GLY A 552 30.02 35.74 -0.38
C GLY A 552 31.43 36.32 -0.25
N LEU A 553 32.35 35.57 0.32
CA LEU A 553 33.75 35.99 0.49
C LEU A 553 34.45 35.96 -0.87
N GLN A 554 34.83 37.17 -1.37
CA GLN A 554 35.32 37.35 -2.72
C GLN A 554 36.83 37.10 -2.88
N THR A 555 37.59 37.28 -1.80
CA THR A 555 39.04 37.14 -1.86
C THR A 555 39.54 36.20 -0.76
N PRO A 556 40.73 35.58 -0.93
CA PRO A 556 41.38 34.78 0.08
C PRO A 556 41.63 35.54 1.40
N GLU A 557 41.88 36.82 1.33
CA GLU A 557 42.14 37.70 2.49
C GLU A 557 40.84 37.94 3.26
N GLU A 558 39.71 38.14 2.55
CA GLU A 558 38.38 38.24 3.16
C GLU A 558 38.00 36.92 3.87
N ALA A 559 38.26 35.77 3.22
CA ALA A 559 38.01 34.49 3.80
C ALA A 559 38.83 34.25 5.07
N GLN A 560 40.12 34.61 5.05
CA GLN A 560 40.98 34.49 6.21
C GLN A 560 40.55 35.43 7.37
N ALA A 561 40.17 36.66 7.06
CA ALA A 561 39.65 37.61 8.06
C ALA A 561 38.33 37.11 8.67
N ALA A 562 37.40 36.64 7.83
CA ALA A 562 36.15 36.05 8.27
C ALA A 562 36.35 34.86 9.19
N ALA A 563 37.38 33.99 8.92
CA ALA A 563 37.72 32.86 9.78
C ALA A 563 38.15 33.29 11.17
N ARG A 564 39.00 34.35 11.26
CA ARG A 564 39.46 34.89 12.55
C ARG A 564 38.31 35.48 13.37
N ASP A 565 37.40 36.19 12.70
CA ASP A 565 36.23 36.78 13.38
C ASP A 565 35.16 35.76 13.74
N MET A 566 35.01 34.68 12.95
CA MET A 566 34.15 33.56 13.22
C MET A 566 34.58 32.85 14.51
N LEU A 567 35.87 32.57 14.70
CA LEU A 567 36.39 31.99 15.94
C LEU A 567 36.03 32.81 17.16
N LYS A 568 36.11 34.13 17.10
CA LYS A 568 35.75 35.01 18.22
C LYS A 568 34.26 34.94 18.53
N ARG A 569 33.39 34.95 17.50
CA ARG A 569 31.93 34.86 17.67
C ARG A 569 31.53 33.48 18.24
N VAL A 570 32.05 32.39 17.67
CA VAL A 570 31.75 31.04 18.12
C VAL A 570 32.25 30.81 19.55
N ALA A 571 33.46 31.24 19.89
CA ALA A 571 33.98 31.16 21.25
C ALA A 571 33.15 31.94 22.28
N ALA A 572 32.57 33.10 21.88
CA ALA A 572 31.65 33.87 22.72
C ALA A 572 30.30 33.16 22.91
N ALA A 573 29.76 32.55 21.84
CA ALA A 573 28.46 31.89 21.86
C ALA A 573 28.51 30.48 22.48
N ARG A 574 29.59 29.74 22.27
CA ARG A 574 29.83 28.34 22.75
C ARG A 574 31.25 28.19 23.26
N PRO A 575 31.59 28.66 24.48
CA PRO A 575 32.97 28.67 25.00
C PRO A 575 33.61 27.28 25.13
N ASN A 576 32.82 26.25 25.30
CA ASN A 576 33.29 24.88 25.52
C ASN A 576 33.28 24.01 24.26
N ALA A 577 32.82 24.54 23.12
CA ALA A 577 32.77 23.76 21.89
C ALA A 577 34.17 23.55 21.31
N LYS A 578 34.48 22.30 20.96
CA LYS A 578 35.71 21.94 20.26
C LYS A 578 35.60 22.36 18.79
N ILE A 579 36.54 23.16 18.34
CA ILE A 579 36.62 23.58 16.94
C ILE A 579 37.69 22.74 16.24
N ASP A 580 37.28 21.97 15.22
CA ASP A 580 38.17 21.12 14.45
C ASP A 580 38.77 21.85 13.23
N GLY A 581 38.25 23.06 12.90
CA GLY A 581 38.72 23.87 11.79
C GLY A 581 37.59 24.57 11.05
N PHE A 582 37.74 24.67 9.74
CA PHE A 582 36.80 25.36 8.83
C PHE A 582 36.54 24.51 7.59
N VAL A 583 35.38 24.66 7.02
CA VAL A 583 35.03 24.21 5.67
C VAL A 583 35.01 25.44 4.77
N VAL A 584 35.84 25.44 3.73
CA VAL A 584 35.80 26.39 2.63
C VAL A 584 35.08 25.75 1.47
N GLN A 585 33.98 26.34 1.03
CA GLN A 585 33.06 25.79 0.05
C GLN A 585 32.83 26.81 -1.06
N GLU A 586 32.69 26.33 -2.31
CA GLU A 586 32.27 27.19 -3.41
C GLU A 586 30.90 27.84 -3.12
N MET A 587 30.74 29.12 -3.45
CA MET A 587 29.44 29.77 -3.36
C MET A 587 28.66 29.53 -4.65
N VAL A 588 27.68 28.62 -4.57
CA VAL A 588 26.82 28.34 -5.71
C VAL A 588 25.77 29.44 -5.85
N SER A 589 25.75 30.09 -7.02
CA SER A 589 24.71 31.01 -7.41
C SER A 589 23.95 30.43 -8.59
N ARG A 590 22.72 30.02 -8.37
CA ARG A 590 21.82 29.54 -9.41
C ARG A 590 20.61 30.49 -9.50
N PRO A 591 20.52 31.32 -10.53
CA PRO A 591 19.36 32.19 -10.74
C PRO A 591 18.09 31.33 -10.81
N ASN A 592 17.01 31.87 -10.23
CA ASN A 592 15.68 31.24 -10.24
C ASN A 592 15.60 29.84 -9.61
N ALA A 593 16.63 29.35 -8.92
CA ALA A 593 16.57 28.07 -8.24
C ALA A 593 15.55 28.08 -7.10
N TYR A 594 14.92 26.94 -6.90
CA TYR A 594 14.07 26.68 -5.76
C TYR A 594 14.86 25.94 -4.69
N GLU A 595 14.62 26.32 -3.43
CA GLU A 595 15.16 25.61 -2.28
C GLU A 595 14.21 24.48 -1.91
N LEU A 596 14.70 23.26 -1.96
CA LEU A 596 13.96 22.04 -1.66
C LEU A 596 14.59 21.31 -0.48
N ILE A 597 13.79 20.45 0.15
CA ILE A 597 14.27 19.50 1.13
C ILE A 597 14.09 18.08 0.59
N VAL A 598 15.12 17.27 0.74
CA VAL A 598 15.08 15.83 0.50
C VAL A 598 15.67 15.14 1.72
N GLY A 599 14.91 14.24 2.32
CA GLY A 599 15.35 13.57 3.54
C GLY A 599 14.88 12.14 3.64
N ALA A 600 15.31 11.50 4.73
CA ALA A 600 14.82 10.20 5.15
C ALA A 600 14.78 10.12 6.67
N ASN A 601 13.76 9.47 7.20
CA ASN A 601 13.62 9.22 8.64
C ASN A 601 13.07 7.82 8.88
N GLU A 602 13.45 7.18 9.98
CA GLU A 602 13.00 5.84 10.31
C GLU A 602 11.73 5.89 11.16
N ASP A 603 10.63 5.36 10.61
CA ASP A 603 9.38 5.14 11.32
C ASP A 603 9.45 3.83 12.11
N SER A 604 8.87 3.82 13.31
CA SER A 604 8.92 2.67 14.22
C SER A 604 8.22 1.41 13.71
N GLN A 605 7.28 1.54 12.77
CA GLN A 605 6.50 0.43 12.22
C GLN A 605 6.88 0.09 10.79
N PHE A 606 6.98 1.09 9.91
CA PHE A 606 7.25 0.88 8.48
C PHE A 606 8.73 1.01 8.10
N GLY A 607 9.60 1.29 9.07
CA GLY A 607 11.02 1.53 8.79
C GLY A 607 11.24 2.87 8.06
N PRO A 608 12.26 2.98 7.21
CA PRO A 608 12.61 4.25 6.61
C PRO A 608 11.54 4.79 5.64
N ALA A 609 11.31 6.10 5.68
CA ALA A 609 10.49 6.85 4.76
C ALA A 609 11.31 7.99 4.14
N ILE A 610 11.12 8.23 2.84
CA ILE A 610 11.78 9.31 2.07
C ILE A 610 10.88 10.53 2.09
N LEU A 611 11.43 11.68 2.42
CA LEU A 611 10.76 12.97 2.48
C LEU A 611 11.17 13.84 1.29
N PHE A 612 10.21 14.56 0.74
CA PHE A 612 10.42 15.62 -0.26
C PHE A 612 9.52 16.80 0.06
N GLY A 613 10.02 18.03 -0.15
CA GLY A 613 9.20 19.23 0.05
C GLY A 613 9.90 20.55 -0.24
N HIS A 614 9.21 21.63 0.14
CA HIS A 614 9.78 22.99 0.11
C HIS A 614 10.87 23.09 1.17
N GLY A 615 12.07 23.54 0.78
CA GLY A 615 13.25 23.67 1.63
C GLY A 615 13.45 25.07 2.20
N GLY A 616 14.65 25.32 2.71
CA GLY A 616 15.04 26.58 3.31
C GLY A 616 14.65 26.71 4.79
N THR A 617 14.80 27.93 5.34
CA THR A 617 14.64 28.20 6.78
C THR A 617 13.20 28.18 7.29
N ALA A 618 12.22 28.19 6.39
CA ALA A 618 10.79 28.22 6.73
C ALA A 618 10.10 26.87 6.60
N VAL A 619 10.82 25.77 6.46
CA VAL A 619 10.28 24.41 6.25
C VAL A 619 9.21 24.05 7.27
N GLU A 620 9.50 24.25 8.55
CA GLU A 620 8.58 23.89 9.65
C GLU A 620 7.27 24.71 9.65
N LEU A 621 7.32 25.96 9.17
CA LEU A 621 6.15 26.83 9.10
C LEU A 621 5.30 26.56 7.86
N ILE A 622 5.94 26.30 6.73
CA ILE A 622 5.25 26.07 5.45
C ILE A 622 4.62 24.68 5.43
N ASN A 623 5.25 23.70 6.04
CA ASN A 623 4.84 22.29 6.13
C ASN A 623 4.31 21.73 4.79
N ASP A 624 5.09 21.99 3.70
CA ASP A 624 4.77 21.50 2.35
C ASP A 624 5.69 20.32 2.02
N THR A 625 5.39 19.18 2.61
CA THR A 625 6.18 17.95 2.48
C THR A 625 5.31 16.77 2.08
N ALA A 626 5.92 15.76 1.49
CA ALA A 626 5.30 14.47 1.17
C ALA A 626 6.28 13.33 1.46
N LEU A 627 5.73 12.18 1.85
CA LEU A 627 6.49 10.98 2.18
C LEU A 627 6.26 9.84 1.18
N GLY A 628 7.29 9.00 1.00
CA GLY A 628 7.20 7.75 0.27
C GLY A 628 8.05 6.65 0.86
N LEU A 629 7.62 5.39 0.72
CA LEU A 629 8.38 4.24 1.21
C LEU A 629 9.41 3.78 0.18
N PRO A 630 10.69 3.58 0.57
CA PRO A 630 11.69 2.99 -0.30
C PRO A 630 11.41 1.50 -0.57
N PRO A 631 11.91 0.93 -1.69
CA PRO A 631 12.68 1.59 -2.74
C PRO A 631 11.82 2.42 -3.70
N LEU A 632 12.37 3.52 -4.21
CA LEU A 632 11.71 4.39 -5.19
C LEU A 632 12.15 4.06 -6.63
N ASN A 633 11.29 4.39 -7.58
CA ASN A 633 11.56 4.47 -9.01
C ASN A 633 11.09 5.83 -9.56
N MET A 634 11.31 6.11 -10.86
CA MET A 634 11.00 7.40 -11.46
C MET A 634 9.54 7.83 -11.25
N ARG A 635 8.59 6.90 -11.38
CA ARG A 635 7.18 7.16 -11.18
C ARG A 635 6.86 7.54 -9.72
N LEU A 636 7.33 6.75 -8.78
CA LEU A 636 7.10 6.96 -7.34
C LEU A 636 7.75 8.26 -6.85
N ALA A 637 8.95 8.58 -7.33
CA ALA A 637 9.59 9.85 -7.04
C ALA A 637 8.74 11.03 -7.53
N ARG A 638 8.23 10.98 -8.77
CA ARG A 638 7.33 12.00 -9.30
C ARG A 638 6.00 12.08 -8.56
N GLU A 639 5.44 10.95 -8.12
CA GLU A 639 4.23 10.92 -7.29
C GLU A 639 4.42 11.61 -5.94
N ILE A 640 5.56 11.41 -5.28
CA ILE A 640 5.89 12.12 -4.03
C ILE A 640 5.98 13.62 -4.29
N MET A 641 6.71 14.03 -5.32
CA MET A 641 6.82 15.45 -5.69
C MET A 641 5.45 16.09 -5.97
N ALA A 642 4.59 15.38 -6.73
CA ALA A 642 3.27 15.89 -7.14
C ALA A 642 2.29 16.11 -5.97
N GLN A 643 2.55 15.57 -4.79
CA GLN A 643 1.73 15.77 -3.60
C GLN A 643 2.02 17.11 -2.91
N THR A 644 3.14 17.77 -3.23
CA THR A 644 3.53 19.05 -2.63
C THR A 644 2.98 20.24 -3.41
N ARG A 645 2.74 21.35 -2.73
CA ARG A 645 2.31 22.59 -3.37
C ARG A 645 3.41 23.21 -4.22
N ILE A 646 4.67 23.05 -3.78
CA ILE A 646 5.85 23.53 -4.52
C ILE A 646 5.94 22.90 -5.92
N TYR A 647 5.41 21.69 -6.12
CA TYR A 647 5.44 20.98 -7.39
C TYR A 647 4.92 21.82 -8.56
N ARG A 648 3.86 22.62 -8.33
CA ARG A 648 3.29 23.50 -9.37
C ARG A 648 4.28 24.58 -9.82
N LEU A 649 5.12 25.07 -8.92
CA LEU A 649 6.17 26.04 -9.23
C LEU A 649 7.32 25.37 -9.99
N LEU A 650 7.65 24.12 -9.64
CA LEU A 650 8.72 23.36 -10.28
C LEU A 650 8.44 23.05 -11.76
N GLN A 651 7.17 22.99 -12.14
CA GLN A 651 6.75 22.80 -13.54
C GLN A 651 6.90 24.03 -14.44
N GLY A 652 7.36 25.16 -13.87
CA GLY A 652 7.43 26.46 -14.52
C GLY A 652 6.24 27.35 -14.16
N PHE A 653 6.53 28.55 -13.71
CA PHE A 653 5.51 29.51 -13.30
C PHE A 653 5.89 30.94 -13.70
N ARG A 654 5.02 31.63 -14.47
CA ARG A 654 5.27 32.93 -15.05
C ARG A 654 6.55 32.92 -15.88
N ASP A 655 7.51 33.78 -15.55
CA ASP A 655 8.79 33.92 -16.29
C ASP A 655 9.88 32.94 -15.82
N ARG A 656 9.58 32.03 -14.91
CA ARG A 656 10.52 31.01 -14.46
C ARG A 656 10.34 29.71 -15.25
N PRO A 657 11.41 29.20 -15.87
CA PRO A 657 11.36 27.92 -16.59
C PRO A 657 11.12 26.75 -15.63
N PRO A 658 10.65 25.59 -16.13
CA PRO A 658 10.57 24.39 -15.34
C PRO A 658 11.96 23.94 -14.86
N VAL A 659 12.03 23.34 -13.68
CA VAL A 659 13.26 22.71 -13.20
C VAL A 659 13.53 21.41 -13.97
N ASP A 660 14.76 20.91 -13.91
CA ASP A 660 15.05 19.55 -14.38
C ASP A 660 14.39 18.52 -13.46
N MET A 661 13.14 18.15 -13.82
CA MET A 661 12.31 17.22 -13.06
C MET A 661 12.88 15.80 -13.04
N ASP A 662 13.65 15.42 -14.06
CA ASP A 662 14.27 14.10 -14.12
C ASP A 662 15.48 14.00 -13.21
N ALA A 663 16.33 15.02 -13.18
CA ALA A 663 17.45 15.11 -12.22
C ALA A 663 16.95 15.14 -10.77
N LEU A 664 15.81 15.82 -10.50
CA LEU A 664 15.21 15.87 -9.18
C LEU A 664 14.65 14.49 -8.76
N ALA A 665 13.89 13.84 -9.65
CA ALA A 665 13.37 12.49 -9.39
C ALA A 665 14.51 11.47 -9.20
N LEU A 666 15.58 11.56 -10.00
CA LEU A 666 16.75 10.71 -9.88
C LEU A 666 17.48 10.94 -8.55
N THR A 667 17.53 12.17 -8.04
CA THR A 667 18.09 12.46 -6.71
C THR A 667 17.31 11.75 -5.60
N LEU A 668 15.97 11.75 -5.65
CA LEU A 668 15.13 11.00 -4.71
C LEU A 668 15.40 9.49 -4.78
N ILE A 669 15.61 8.95 -5.99
CA ILE A 669 15.95 7.54 -6.18
C ILE A 669 17.31 7.22 -5.57
N LYS A 670 18.32 8.08 -5.79
CA LYS A 670 19.68 7.92 -5.24
C LYS A 670 19.66 7.95 -3.71
N VAL A 671 18.91 8.87 -3.10
CA VAL A 671 18.69 8.91 -1.65
C VAL A 671 17.97 7.64 -1.18
N SER A 672 16.93 7.22 -1.88
CA SER A 672 16.22 5.96 -1.57
C SER A 672 17.17 4.75 -1.63
N GLN A 673 18.06 4.68 -2.61
CA GLN A 673 19.02 3.60 -2.73
C GLN A 673 20.06 3.62 -1.59
N LEU A 674 20.55 4.81 -1.21
CA LEU A 674 21.44 4.98 -0.06
C LEU A 674 20.81 4.41 1.23
N ILE A 675 19.55 4.73 1.47
CA ILE A 675 18.80 4.23 2.64
C ILE A 675 18.56 2.71 2.56
N VAL A 676 18.39 2.16 1.37
CA VAL A 676 18.22 0.71 1.17
C VAL A 676 19.54 -0.04 1.46
N ASP A 677 20.68 0.51 1.04
CA ASP A 677 21.97 -0.17 1.09
C ASP A 677 22.66 -0.07 2.47
N ILE A 678 22.43 1.03 3.21
CA ILE A 678 23.13 1.35 4.46
C ILE A 678 22.14 1.35 5.63
N GLY A 679 22.12 0.25 6.39
CA GLY A 679 21.18 0.03 7.49
C GLY A 679 21.39 0.95 8.70
N GLU A 680 22.61 1.41 8.87
CA GLU A 680 23.06 2.27 9.96
C GLU A 680 22.52 3.70 9.85
N ILE A 681 22.15 4.18 8.65
CA ILE A 681 21.59 5.53 8.48
C ILE A 681 20.16 5.55 9.05
N LYS A 682 19.94 6.37 10.09
CA LYS A 682 18.64 6.56 10.76
C LYS A 682 17.93 7.82 10.32
N GLU A 683 18.68 8.84 9.98
CA GLU A 683 18.16 10.12 9.54
C GLU A 683 19.08 10.70 8.46
N LEU A 684 18.51 11.23 7.43
CA LEU A 684 19.21 11.98 6.39
C LEU A 684 18.39 13.23 6.08
N ASP A 685 19.04 14.37 6.01
CA ASP A 685 18.44 15.65 5.64
C ASP A 685 19.37 16.42 4.69
N VAL A 686 18.89 16.70 3.50
CA VAL A 686 19.52 17.56 2.50
C VAL A 686 18.69 18.84 2.39
N ASN A 687 19.14 19.90 3.05
CA ASN A 687 18.41 21.16 3.12
C ASN A 687 19.37 22.36 3.22
N PRO A 688 19.45 23.24 2.18
CA PRO A 688 18.68 23.17 0.95
C PRO A 688 19.32 22.31 -0.17
N LEU A 689 18.44 21.66 -0.92
CA LEU A 689 18.75 21.16 -2.26
C LEU A 689 18.29 22.22 -3.27
N LEU A 690 19.21 22.83 -4.00
CA LEU A 690 18.85 23.81 -5.05
C LEU A 690 18.47 23.08 -6.33
N ALA A 691 17.34 23.47 -6.93
CA ALA A 691 16.86 22.94 -8.21
C ALA A 691 16.48 24.07 -9.19
N ASN A 692 16.97 24.00 -10.42
CA ASN A 692 16.59 24.85 -11.55
C ASN A 692 16.64 24.04 -12.86
N GLU A 693 16.54 24.72 -14.01
CA GLU A 693 16.61 24.11 -15.34
C GLU A 693 17.96 23.42 -15.65
N SER A 694 19.01 23.76 -14.93
CA SER A 694 20.35 23.18 -15.10
C SER A 694 20.60 21.95 -14.22
N GLY A 695 19.59 21.48 -13.46
CA GLY A 695 19.69 20.34 -12.58
C GLY A 695 19.63 20.69 -11.10
N VAL A 696 20.14 19.79 -10.25
CA VAL A 696 20.06 19.88 -8.79
C VAL A 696 21.45 19.89 -8.16
N ILE A 697 21.58 20.50 -6.97
CA ILE A 697 22.81 20.49 -6.18
C ILE A 697 22.50 20.64 -4.68
N ALA A 698 23.08 19.75 -3.87
CA ALA A 698 22.99 19.82 -2.40
C ALA A 698 23.97 20.82 -1.82
N LEU A 699 23.49 21.80 -1.09
CA LEU A 699 24.33 22.82 -0.44
C LEU A 699 24.74 22.39 0.96
N ASP A 700 23.85 21.71 1.65
CA ASP A 700 24.08 21.20 3.00
C ASP A 700 23.47 19.82 3.18
N ALA A 701 24.08 19.00 4.04
CA ALA A 701 23.59 17.64 4.33
C ALA A 701 23.89 17.27 5.78
N ARG A 702 22.93 16.63 6.41
CA ARG A 702 23.05 16.06 7.75
C ARG A 702 22.68 14.59 7.70
N ILE A 703 23.51 13.72 8.28
CA ILE A 703 23.27 12.28 8.34
C ILE A 703 23.52 11.81 9.78
N ARG A 704 22.52 11.13 10.36
CA ARG A 704 22.64 10.48 11.64
C ARG A 704 22.69 8.97 11.45
N VAL A 705 23.62 8.34 12.13
CA VAL A 705 23.86 6.89 12.07
C VAL A 705 23.74 6.26 13.46
N ALA A 706 23.37 5.00 13.50
CA ALA A 706 23.41 4.18 14.71
C ALA A 706 23.74 2.74 14.35
N PRO A 707 24.31 1.96 15.27
CA PRO A 707 24.58 0.54 15.03
C PRO A 707 23.33 -0.18 14.52
N PHE A 708 23.53 -1.05 13.54
CA PHE A 708 22.48 -1.86 12.97
C PHE A 708 22.93 -3.31 12.84
N GLU A 709 22.13 -4.24 13.37
CA GLU A 709 22.43 -5.66 13.30
C GLU A 709 21.61 -6.35 12.22
N GLY A 710 22.28 -7.13 11.40
CA GLY A 710 21.67 -7.93 10.35
C GLY A 710 21.67 -7.26 8.98
N HIS A 711 20.89 -7.81 8.05
CA HIS A 711 20.86 -7.33 6.67
C HIS A 711 20.02 -6.04 6.55
N PRO A 712 20.50 -4.96 5.92
CA PRO A 712 19.80 -3.66 5.80
C PRO A 712 18.35 -3.78 5.29
N HIS A 713 18.09 -4.74 4.41
CA HIS A 713 16.76 -4.95 3.85
C HIS A 713 15.70 -5.42 4.85
N ARG A 714 16.09 -5.87 6.06
CA ARG A 714 15.11 -6.35 7.07
C ARG A 714 14.23 -5.24 7.64
N ARG A 715 14.75 -4.02 7.71
CA ARG A 715 14.00 -2.86 8.20
C ARG A 715 13.00 -2.27 7.20
N LEU A 716 13.06 -2.70 5.93
CA LEU A 716 12.22 -2.16 4.87
C LEU A 716 10.85 -2.83 4.86
N ALA A 717 9.79 -2.04 4.77
CA ALA A 717 8.43 -2.52 4.59
C ALA A 717 8.18 -3.15 3.19
N ILE A 718 9.07 -2.89 2.24
CA ILE A 718 8.99 -3.44 0.88
C ILE A 718 10.35 -4.05 0.53
N LYS A 719 10.34 -5.31 0.11
CA LYS A 719 11.57 -6.00 -0.30
C LYS A 719 12.17 -5.32 -1.53
N PRO A 720 13.43 -4.87 -1.46
CA PRO A 720 14.10 -4.24 -2.57
C PRO A 720 14.51 -5.27 -3.64
N TYR A 721 14.97 -4.77 -4.75
CA TYR A 721 15.51 -5.56 -5.85
C TYR A 721 16.73 -6.38 -5.37
N PRO A 722 16.73 -7.72 -5.55
CA PRO A 722 17.80 -8.59 -5.09
C PRO A 722 18.98 -8.59 -6.09
N LYS A 723 19.86 -7.60 -5.99
CA LYS A 723 20.99 -7.39 -6.90
C LYS A 723 22.00 -8.55 -6.86
N GLU A 724 22.08 -9.26 -5.75
CA GLU A 724 22.96 -10.43 -5.55
C GLU A 724 22.64 -11.61 -6.49
N LEU A 725 21.48 -11.57 -7.16
CA LEU A 725 21.08 -12.57 -8.15
C LEU A 725 21.47 -12.19 -9.59
N GLU A 726 22.17 -11.08 -9.80
CA GLU A 726 22.71 -10.71 -11.12
C GLU A 726 23.95 -11.55 -11.43
N GLU A 727 23.98 -12.14 -12.65
CA GLU A 727 25.04 -13.02 -13.12
C GLU A 727 25.31 -12.78 -14.59
N GLU A 728 26.57 -12.58 -14.98
CA GLU A 728 26.97 -12.51 -16.38
C GLU A 728 27.10 -13.92 -16.96
N ILE A 729 26.41 -14.21 -18.04
CA ILE A 729 26.39 -15.49 -18.73
C ILE A 729 27.11 -15.34 -20.07
N LYS A 730 28.22 -16.04 -20.25
CA LYS A 730 28.93 -16.11 -21.54
C LYS A 730 28.41 -17.28 -22.37
N LEU A 731 27.94 -17.01 -23.56
CA LEU A 731 27.50 -18.01 -24.51
C LEU A 731 28.69 -18.56 -25.32
N ASP A 732 28.52 -19.76 -25.87
CA ASP A 732 29.55 -20.41 -26.69
C ASP A 732 29.89 -19.62 -27.97
N ASP A 733 28.98 -18.78 -28.43
CA ASP A 733 29.17 -17.89 -29.58
C ASP A 733 29.87 -16.57 -29.26
N GLY A 734 30.30 -16.39 -27.98
CA GLY A 734 31.03 -15.22 -27.48
C GLY A 734 30.16 -14.05 -27.03
N ARG A 735 28.83 -14.13 -27.18
CA ARG A 735 27.92 -13.13 -26.62
C ARG A 735 27.87 -13.20 -25.09
N ALA A 736 27.82 -12.04 -24.44
CA ALA A 736 27.56 -11.94 -23.02
C ALA A 736 26.10 -11.55 -22.79
N LEU A 737 25.39 -12.31 -21.95
CA LEU A 737 24.06 -11.99 -21.47
C LEU A 737 24.10 -11.72 -19.97
N LEU A 738 23.16 -10.93 -19.50
CA LEU A 738 22.94 -10.69 -18.09
C LEU A 738 21.73 -11.49 -17.63
N LEU A 739 21.93 -12.43 -16.72
CA LEU A 739 20.86 -13.07 -15.95
C LEU A 739 20.58 -12.19 -14.74
N ARG A 740 19.34 -11.73 -14.57
CA ARG A 740 18.97 -10.91 -13.43
C ARG A 740 17.48 -11.03 -13.10
N PRO A 741 17.06 -10.66 -11.87
CA PRO A 741 15.66 -10.43 -11.58
C PRO A 741 15.05 -9.37 -12.50
N ILE A 742 13.78 -9.53 -12.82
CA ILE A 742 13.02 -8.55 -13.59
C ILE A 742 12.81 -7.29 -12.76
N LYS A 743 12.87 -6.13 -13.41
CA LYS A 743 12.53 -4.81 -12.83
C LYS A 743 11.23 -4.29 -13.41
N ALA A 744 10.57 -3.40 -12.70
CA ALA A 744 9.31 -2.80 -13.14
C ALA A 744 9.47 -2.06 -14.50
N GLU A 745 10.64 -1.49 -14.73
CA GLU A 745 11.03 -0.80 -15.97
C GLU A 745 11.13 -1.72 -17.20
N ASP A 746 11.17 -3.03 -17.00
CA ASP A 746 11.32 -3.99 -18.10
C ASP A 746 10.02 -4.25 -18.89
N ALA A 747 8.88 -3.66 -18.50
CA ALA A 747 7.60 -3.87 -19.20
C ALA A 747 7.69 -3.61 -20.71
N PRO A 748 8.31 -2.53 -21.23
CA PRO A 748 8.48 -2.33 -22.67
C PRO A 748 9.32 -3.42 -23.34
N SER A 749 10.40 -3.87 -22.68
CA SER A 749 11.25 -4.97 -23.16
C SER A 749 10.51 -6.31 -23.21
N LEU A 750 9.61 -6.57 -22.25
CA LEU A 750 8.73 -7.74 -22.27
C LEU A 750 7.76 -7.70 -23.45
N GLN A 751 7.14 -6.54 -23.73
CA GLN A 751 6.25 -6.37 -24.87
C GLN A 751 6.99 -6.57 -26.20
N ALA A 752 8.19 -5.98 -26.33
CA ALA A 752 9.04 -6.15 -27.50
C ALA A 752 9.51 -7.61 -27.67
N GLY A 753 9.87 -8.30 -26.57
CA GLY A 753 10.22 -9.71 -26.57
C GLY A 753 9.03 -10.60 -26.94
N PHE A 754 7.83 -10.30 -26.44
CA PHE A 754 6.60 -11.03 -26.75
C PHE A 754 6.25 -10.96 -28.24
N SER A 755 6.39 -9.80 -28.87
CA SER A 755 6.10 -9.64 -30.32
C SER A 755 7.01 -10.47 -31.23
N LYS A 756 8.12 -11.01 -30.71
CA LYS A 756 9.04 -11.89 -31.41
C LYS A 756 8.75 -13.39 -31.20
N LEU A 757 7.76 -13.72 -30.36
CA LEU A 757 7.34 -15.10 -30.16
C LEU A 757 6.39 -15.56 -31.26
N THR A 758 6.50 -16.82 -31.61
CA THR A 758 5.52 -17.47 -32.53
C THR A 758 4.19 -17.71 -31.79
N PRO A 759 3.07 -17.80 -32.53
CA PRO A 759 1.77 -18.15 -31.92
C PRO A 759 1.80 -19.48 -31.15
N GLU A 760 2.62 -20.43 -31.55
CA GLU A 760 2.80 -21.70 -30.84
C GLU A 760 3.51 -21.52 -29.52
N GLU A 761 4.58 -20.76 -29.48
CA GLU A 761 5.30 -20.43 -28.21
C GLU A 761 4.40 -19.70 -27.22
N VAL A 762 3.58 -18.76 -27.69
CA VAL A 762 2.60 -18.04 -26.88
C VAL A 762 1.56 -19.03 -26.33
N LYS A 763 0.99 -19.90 -27.18
CA LYS A 763 0.02 -20.93 -26.75
C LYS A 763 0.63 -21.87 -25.70
N LEU A 764 1.86 -22.33 -25.91
CA LEU A 764 2.55 -23.24 -25.01
C LEU A 764 2.85 -22.62 -23.63
N ARG A 765 2.97 -21.29 -23.57
CA ARG A 765 3.26 -20.56 -22.33
C ARG A 765 2.01 -20.06 -21.60
N PHE A 766 1.05 -19.52 -22.34
CA PHE A 766 -0.12 -18.84 -21.77
C PHE A 766 -1.40 -19.67 -21.84
N PHE A 767 -1.37 -20.83 -22.49
CA PHE A 767 -2.51 -21.76 -22.66
C PHE A 767 -3.65 -21.20 -23.52
N VAL A 768 -3.56 -19.94 -23.92
CA VAL A 768 -4.51 -19.25 -24.78
C VAL A 768 -3.77 -18.54 -25.91
N PRO A 769 -4.36 -18.44 -27.10
CA PRO A 769 -3.79 -17.63 -28.16
C PRO A 769 -3.90 -16.14 -27.77
N MET A 770 -2.78 -15.42 -27.89
CA MET A 770 -2.69 -13.98 -27.67
C MET A 770 -1.88 -13.38 -28.81
N GLU A 771 -2.38 -12.30 -29.38
CA GLU A 771 -1.68 -11.59 -30.48
C GLU A 771 -0.69 -10.57 -29.93
N THR A 772 -1.01 -9.94 -28.83
CA THR A 772 -0.20 -8.90 -28.21
C THR A 772 -0.19 -9.06 -26.68
N LEU A 773 0.92 -8.69 -26.06
CA LEU A 773 1.01 -8.49 -24.62
C LEU A 773 0.62 -7.04 -24.35
N ASP A 774 -0.58 -6.81 -23.82
CA ASP A 774 -1.03 -5.46 -23.51
C ASP A 774 -0.17 -4.80 -22.40
N HIS A 775 -0.27 -3.50 -22.29
CA HIS A 775 0.53 -2.72 -21.35
C HIS A 775 0.27 -3.12 -19.89
N LEU A 776 -0.98 -3.41 -19.53
CA LEU A 776 -1.36 -3.79 -18.16
C LEU A 776 -0.77 -5.15 -17.79
N MET A 777 -0.81 -6.10 -18.72
CA MET A 777 -0.25 -7.44 -18.49
C MET A 777 1.27 -7.41 -18.43
N ALA A 778 1.94 -6.62 -19.28
CA ALA A 778 3.39 -6.42 -19.22
C ALA A 778 3.81 -5.79 -17.88
N ALA A 779 3.10 -4.77 -17.44
CA ALA A 779 3.32 -4.15 -16.14
C ALA A 779 3.08 -5.13 -14.98
N ARG A 780 2.06 -5.98 -15.04
CA ARG A 780 1.81 -7.02 -14.04
C ARG A 780 2.93 -8.04 -13.95
N LEU A 781 3.49 -8.44 -15.09
CA LEU A 781 4.57 -9.42 -15.17
C LEU A 781 5.92 -8.86 -14.73
N SER A 782 6.14 -7.54 -14.85
CA SER A 782 7.39 -6.87 -14.45
C SER A 782 7.37 -6.31 -13.04
N GLN A 783 6.24 -5.82 -12.55
CA GLN A 783 6.10 -5.25 -11.20
C GLN A 783 5.78 -6.31 -10.16
N ILE A 784 6.69 -7.25 -10.00
CA ILE A 784 6.51 -8.34 -9.05
C ILE A 784 6.73 -7.91 -7.59
N ASN A 785 6.22 -8.72 -6.68
CA ASN A 785 6.50 -8.62 -5.27
C ASN A 785 7.59 -9.63 -4.89
N TYR A 786 8.82 -9.18 -4.71
CA TYR A 786 9.96 -10.06 -4.39
C TYR A 786 9.81 -10.86 -3.09
N ASP A 787 8.81 -10.56 -2.26
CA ASP A 787 8.45 -11.40 -1.12
C ASP A 787 7.67 -12.65 -1.51
N ARG A 788 7.01 -12.66 -2.66
CA ARG A 788 6.14 -13.77 -3.12
C ARG A 788 6.51 -14.30 -4.48
N GLU A 789 7.04 -13.43 -5.32
CA GLU A 789 7.30 -13.70 -6.72
C GLU A 789 8.77 -13.48 -7.02
N MET A 790 9.27 -14.25 -7.96
CA MET A 790 10.57 -14.05 -8.58
C MET A 790 10.43 -14.28 -10.09
N ALA A 791 10.99 -13.39 -10.89
CA ALA A 791 11.16 -13.64 -12.30
C ALA A 791 12.62 -13.33 -12.67
N LEU A 792 13.34 -14.34 -13.11
CA LEU A 792 14.69 -14.19 -13.65
C LEU A 792 14.59 -14.02 -15.17
N ILE A 793 15.24 -13.00 -15.69
CA ILE A 793 15.30 -12.72 -17.13
C ILE A 793 16.73 -12.86 -17.63
N LEU A 794 16.86 -13.31 -18.88
CA LEU A 794 18.08 -13.22 -19.66
C LEU A 794 17.97 -12.07 -20.63
N THR A 795 18.88 -11.10 -20.53
CA THR A 795 18.84 -9.86 -21.32
C THR A 795 20.25 -9.47 -21.74
N GLU A 796 20.35 -8.56 -22.72
CA GLU A 796 21.60 -7.86 -22.96
C GLU A 796 21.99 -6.98 -21.77
N PRO A 797 23.30 -6.78 -21.54
CA PRO A 797 23.74 -5.76 -20.58
C PRO A 797 23.24 -4.37 -20.98
N GLY A 798 22.70 -3.60 -20.03
CA GLY A 798 22.21 -2.25 -20.29
C GLY A 798 21.09 -1.83 -19.37
N LEU A 799 20.45 -0.68 -19.68
CA LEU A 799 19.39 -0.12 -18.88
C LEU A 799 18.10 -0.94 -18.98
N PRO A 800 17.44 -1.26 -17.86
CA PRO A 800 16.14 -1.93 -17.84
C PRO A 800 15.12 -1.22 -18.73
N GLY A 801 14.32 -2.00 -19.47
CA GLY A 801 13.33 -1.48 -20.41
C GLY A 801 13.89 -0.98 -21.75
N LYS A 802 15.20 -0.97 -21.93
CA LYS A 802 15.89 -0.59 -23.20
C LYS A 802 16.67 -1.74 -23.84
N THR A 803 16.78 -2.87 -23.15
CA THR A 803 17.52 -4.05 -23.60
C THR A 803 16.58 -5.15 -24.04
N GLU A 804 17.06 -6.03 -24.90
CA GLU A 804 16.29 -7.16 -25.41
C GLU A 804 16.24 -8.30 -24.38
N ILE A 805 15.05 -8.91 -24.21
CA ILE A 805 14.84 -10.07 -23.34
C ILE A 805 14.76 -11.34 -24.19
N TYR A 806 15.56 -12.34 -23.86
CA TYR A 806 15.68 -13.62 -24.57
C TYR A 806 14.98 -14.77 -23.88
N GLY A 807 14.81 -14.71 -22.57
CA GLY A 807 14.12 -15.72 -21.79
C GLY A 807 13.70 -15.20 -20.42
N VAL A 808 12.66 -15.83 -19.87
CA VAL A 808 12.11 -15.52 -18.55
C VAL A 808 11.77 -16.80 -17.81
N ALA A 809 12.23 -16.95 -16.57
CA ALA A 809 11.76 -17.95 -15.63
C ALA A 809 11.06 -17.28 -14.45
N GLY A 810 9.78 -17.55 -14.25
CA GLY A 810 8.98 -17.02 -13.15
C GLY A 810 8.75 -18.05 -12.06
N LEU A 811 8.60 -17.58 -10.84
CA LEU A 811 8.20 -18.34 -9.66
C LEU A 811 7.19 -17.52 -8.87
N SER A 812 6.03 -18.09 -8.57
CA SER A 812 4.99 -17.47 -7.75
C SER A 812 4.70 -18.37 -6.55
N ALA A 813 5.07 -17.91 -5.37
CA ALA A 813 4.87 -18.67 -4.13
C ALA A 813 3.45 -18.48 -3.59
N ASP A 814 2.93 -19.55 -2.96
CA ASP A 814 1.72 -19.46 -2.15
C ASP A 814 1.93 -18.51 -0.95
N PRO A 815 0.86 -18.03 -0.31
CA PRO A 815 0.98 -17.15 0.86
C PRO A 815 1.78 -17.75 2.02
N ASN A 816 1.92 -19.05 2.09
CA ASN A 816 2.67 -19.76 3.13
C ASN A 816 4.15 -19.94 2.79
N ASN A 817 4.59 -19.60 1.57
CA ASN A 817 5.92 -19.86 1.04
C ASN A 817 6.33 -21.36 1.13
N GLU A 818 5.37 -22.25 0.98
CA GLU A 818 5.63 -23.71 1.02
C GLU A 818 5.65 -24.32 -0.38
N ARG A 819 4.76 -23.83 -1.24
CA ARG A 819 4.65 -24.27 -2.63
C ARG A 819 4.79 -23.08 -3.57
N ALA A 820 5.37 -23.31 -4.72
CA ALA A 820 5.47 -22.27 -5.73
C ALA A 820 5.19 -22.80 -7.13
N GLU A 821 4.43 -22.05 -7.91
CA GLU A 821 4.22 -22.31 -9.32
C GLU A 821 5.36 -21.70 -10.14
N TYR A 822 5.96 -22.51 -11.03
CA TYR A 822 6.96 -22.00 -11.95
C TYR A 822 6.38 -21.76 -13.35
N ALA A 823 7.05 -20.88 -14.08
CA ALA A 823 6.75 -20.60 -15.47
C ALA A 823 8.04 -20.33 -16.23
N LEU A 824 8.16 -20.84 -17.46
CA LEU A 824 9.37 -20.70 -18.27
C LEU A 824 9.00 -20.34 -19.72
N ILE A 825 9.73 -19.39 -20.29
CA ILE A 825 9.73 -19.13 -21.72
C ILE A 825 11.14 -18.73 -22.16
N VAL A 826 11.57 -19.26 -23.32
CA VAL A 826 12.81 -18.86 -24.02
C VAL A 826 12.45 -18.69 -25.48
N ARG A 827 12.85 -17.60 -26.09
CA ARG A 827 12.61 -17.33 -27.50
C ARG A 827 13.18 -18.43 -28.42
N GLY A 828 12.49 -18.74 -29.48
CA GLY A 828 12.82 -19.79 -30.40
C GLY A 828 14.18 -19.63 -31.08
N ASP A 829 14.58 -18.38 -31.38
CA ASP A 829 15.88 -18.05 -31.97
C ASP A 829 17.08 -18.29 -31.04
N MET A 830 16.82 -18.44 -29.72
CA MET A 830 17.81 -18.80 -28.71
C MET A 830 17.70 -20.26 -28.27
N SER A 831 17.00 -21.06 -29.03
CA SER A 831 16.75 -22.47 -28.70
C SER A 831 18.01 -23.32 -28.91
N GLY A 832 18.19 -24.35 -28.08
CA GLY A 832 19.32 -25.28 -28.17
C GLY A 832 20.61 -24.84 -27.47
N MET A 833 20.67 -23.60 -26.94
CA MET A 833 21.81 -23.06 -26.21
C MET A 833 21.79 -23.39 -24.68
N GLY A 834 20.91 -24.27 -24.22
CA GLY A 834 20.81 -24.64 -22.81
C GLY A 834 20.17 -23.60 -21.89
N LEU A 835 19.70 -22.46 -22.41
CA LEU A 835 19.20 -21.33 -21.62
C LEU A 835 17.95 -21.66 -20.79
N GLY A 836 17.08 -22.53 -21.30
CA GLY A 836 15.91 -23.01 -20.56
C GLY A 836 16.31 -23.82 -19.32
N THR A 837 17.32 -24.69 -19.47
CA THR A 837 17.86 -25.49 -18.34
C THR A 837 18.55 -24.57 -17.32
N LEU A 838 19.31 -23.59 -17.78
CA LEU A 838 19.97 -22.60 -16.94
C LEU A 838 18.95 -21.83 -16.10
N LEU A 839 17.96 -21.24 -16.73
CA LEU A 839 16.90 -20.45 -16.07
C LEU A 839 16.14 -21.29 -15.06
N LEU A 840 15.73 -22.52 -15.42
CA LEU A 840 14.97 -23.38 -14.52
C LEU A 840 15.82 -23.84 -13.33
N ARG A 841 17.10 -24.15 -13.51
CA ARG A 841 18.03 -24.46 -12.43
C ARG A 841 18.21 -23.29 -11.46
N ARG A 842 18.38 -22.07 -11.99
CA ARG A 842 18.55 -20.87 -11.16
C ARG A 842 17.29 -20.55 -10.34
N ILE A 843 16.11 -20.67 -10.94
CA ILE A 843 14.85 -20.41 -10.22
C ILE A 843 14.58 -21.48 -9.15
N LEU A 844 14.94 -22.77 -9.40
CA LEU A 844 14.84 -23.83 -8.39
C LEU A 844 15.83 -23.62 -7.25
N ALA A 845 17.07 -23.19 -7.54
CA ALA A 845 18.06 -22.84 -6.51
C ALA A 845 17.56 -21.69 -5.63
N TYR A 846 16.97 -20.67 -6.25
CA TYR A 846 16.33 -19.58 -5.53
C TYR A 846 15.16 -20.07 -4.64
N ALA A 847 14.29 -20.93 -5.17
CA ALA A 847 13.18 -21.50 -4.41
C ALA A 847 13.67 -22.30 -3.18
N LYS A 848 14.70 -23.12 -3.37
CA LYS A 848 15.34 -23.88 -2.28
C LYS A 848 15.94 -22.96 -1.21
N ALA A 849 16.69 -21.93 -1.62
CA ALA A 849 17.28 -20.95 -0.71
C ALA A 849 16.21 -20.18 0.10
N ARG A 850 15.01 -20.04 -0.44
CA ARG A 850 13.84 -19.45 0.23
C ARG A 850 13.10 -20.39 1.16
N GLY A 851 13.44 -21.68 1.21
CA GLY A 851 12.76 -22.70 1.99
C GLY A 851 11.43 -23.17 1.40
N ILE A 852 11.19 -22.95 0.11
CA ILE A 852 10.04 -23.52 -0.61
C ILE A 852 10.24 -25.02 -0.70
N ARG A 853 9.23 -25.80 -0.31
CA ARG A 853 9.30 -27.26 -0.21
C ARG A 853 8.94 -27.96 -1.51
N GLU A 854 8.05 -27.38 -2.30
CA GLU A 854 7.60 -27.93 -3.57
C GLU A 854 7.50 -26.85 -4.63
N VAL A 855 8.06 -27.13 -5.81
CA VAL A 855 7.85 -26.31 -7.01
C VAL A 855 7.06 -27.11 -8.01
N TYR A 856 5.97 -26.56 -8.52
CA TYR A 856 5.07 -27.22 -9.46
C TYR A 856 4.74 -26.32 -10.64
N GLY A 857 4.21 -26.90 -11.71
CA GLY A 857 3.75 -26.15 -12.88
C GLY A 857 2.83 -26.97 -13.77
N LYS A 858 2.04 -26.28 -14.57
CA LYS A 858 1.18 -26.84 -15.60
C LYS A 858 1.88 -26.80 -16.95
N VAL A 859 1.88 -27.89 -17.68
CA VAL A 859 2.52 -28.01 -18.99
C VAL A 859 1.55 -28.69 -19.94
N LEU A 860 1.30 -28.11 -21.12
CA LEU A 860 0.50 -28.77 -22.15
C LEU A 860 1.17 -30.07 -22.59
N ARG A 861 0.41 -31.17 -22.77
CA ARG A 861 0.93 -32.48 -23.19
C ARG A 861 1.67 -32.44 -24.52
N GLU A 862 1.30 -31.51 -25.40
CA GLU A 862 1.97 -31.31 -26.68
C GLU A 862 3.36 -30.66 -26.52
N ASN A 863 3.65 -29.99 -25.42
CA ASN A 863 4.93 -29.37 -25.12
C ASN A 863 5.99 -30.40 -24.67
N ARG A 864 6.31 -31.31 -25.59
CA ARG A 864 7.28 -32.42 -25.35
C ARG A 864 8.66 -31.92 -24.94
N ARG A 865 9.01 -30.69 -25.37
CA ARG A 865 10.31 -30.11 -25.06
C ARG A 865 10.38 -29.72 -23.57
N MET A 866 9.36 -29.06 -23.08
CA MET A 866 9.27 -28.70 -21.65
C MET A 866 9.16 -29.93 -20.76
N LEU A 867 8.36 -30.94 -21.16
CA LEU A 867 8.23 -32.18 -20.39
C LEU A 867 9.56 -32.95 -20.30
N ARG A 868 10.39 -32.99 -21.37
CA ARG A 868 11.74 -33.55 -21.31
C ARG A 868 12.66 -32.79 -20.38
N LEU A 869 12.63 -31.45 -20.43
CA LEU A 869 13.41 -30.61 -19.52
C LEU A 869 13.02 -30.85 -18.05
N CYS A 870 11.74 -31.01 -17.77
CA CYS A 870 11.25 -31.38 -16.42
C CYS A 870 11.78 -32.74 -15.97
N ASP A 871 11.71 -33.75 -16.85
CA ASP A 871 12.22 -35.09 -16.56
C ASP A 871 13.72 -35.11 -16.27
N GLU A 872 14.52 -34.42 -17.09
CA GLU A 872 15.98 -34.24 -16.91
C GLU A 872 16.34 -33.54 -15.57
N LEU A 873 15.45 -32.69 -15.06
CA LEU A 873 15.63 -32.00 -13.78
C LEU A 873 15.00 -32.73 -12.59
N GLY A 874 14.40 -33.90 -12.82
CA GLY A 874 13.85 -34.75 -11.75
C GLY A 874 12.43 -34.37 -11.31
N PHE A 875 11.66 -33.67 -12.12
CA PHE A 875 10.25 -33.42 -11.84
C PHE A 875 9.42 -34.72 -12.00
N ARG A 876 8.47 -34.88 -11.10
CA ARG A 876 7.40 -35.89 -11.26
C ARG A 876 6.31 -35.32 -12.15
N THR A 877 5.75 -36.15 -13.04
CA THR A 877 4.68 -35.78 -13.97
C THR A 877 3.42 -36.58 -13.67
N THR A 878 2.28 -35.88 -13.55
CA THR A 878 0.96 -36.50 -13.36
C THR A 878 -0.06 -35.78 -14.27
N PRO A 879 -1.09 -36.50 -14.77
CA PRO A 879 -2.19 -35.84 -15.49
C PRO A 879 -2.89 -34.81 -14.58
N ASP A 880 -3.29 -33.66 -15.15
CA ASP A 880 -4.17 -32.72 -14.44
C ASP A 880 -5.56 -33.38 -14.29
N PRO A 881 -6.15 -33.45 -13.09
CA PRO A 881 -7.46 -34.06 -12.89
C PRO A 881 -8.61 -33.30 -13.57
N ASP A 882 -8.44 -31.99 -13.76
CA ASP A 882 -9.47 -31.09 -14.28
C ASP A 882 -9.34 -30.85 -15.81
N ASP A 883 -8.14 -31.09 -16.38
CA ASP A 883 -7.88 -30.86 -17.81
C ASP A 883 -6.91 -31.91 -18.38
N PHE A 884 -7.43 -32.85 -19.15
CA PHE A 884 -6.64 -33.91 -19.78
C PHE A 884 -5.62 -33.45 -20.84
N SER A 885 -5.70 -32.21 -21.31
CA SER A 885 -4.71 -31.61 -22.22
C SER A 885 -3.45 -31.14 -21.49
N VAL A 886 -3.50 -31.10 -20.15
CA VAL A 886 -2.47 -30.58 -19.26
C VAL A 886 -1.80 -31.71 -18.48
N THR A 887 -0.53 -31.55 -18.22
CA THR A 887 0.28 -32.38 -17.30
C THR A 887 0.76 -31.49 -16.16
N MET A 888 0.52 -31.94 -14.95
CA MET A 888 1.12 -31.34 -13.74
C MET A 888 2.54 -31.86 -13.59
N THR A 889 3.47 -30.96 -13.39
CA THR A 889 4.86 -31.28 -13.09
C THR A 889 5.20 -30.74 -11.70
N SER A 890 5.85 -31.51 -10.85
CA SER A 890 6.25 -31.07 -9.52
C SER A 890 7.58 -31.67 -9.09
N ILE A 891 8.33 -30.91 -8.29
CA ILE A 891 9.58 -31.33 -7.67
C ILE A 891 9.61 -30.91 -6.22
N ALA A 892 9.93 -31.84 -5.33
CA ALA A 892 10.18 -31.56 -3.93
C ALA A 892 11.62 -31.03 -3.76
N LEU A 893 11.76 -29.91 -3.06
CA LEU A 893 13.05 -29.31 -2.75
C LEU A 893 13.41 -29.66 -1.29
N GLN A 894 14.41 -30.54 -1.11
CA GLN A 894 14.94 -30.92 0.20
C GLN A 894 15.97 -29.88 0.72
#